data_32f0afee3f1348464948596c0c494745
#
_entry.id   32f0afee3f1348464948596c0c494745
#
_cell.length_a   1.000
_cell.length_b   1.000
_cell.length_c   1.000
_cell.angle_alpha   90.00
_cell.angle_beta   90.00
_cell.angle_gamma   90.00
#
_symmetry.space_group_name_H-M   'P 1'
#
loop_
_entity.id
_entity.type
_entity.pdbx_description
1 polymer ?
#
loop_
_entity_poly.entity_id
_entity_poly.type
_entity_poly.pdbx_seq_one_letter_code
_entity_poly.pdbx_strand_id
1 'polypeptide(L)'
;MLGALALALAGCSTGKSNCGSLTDALDNSAWSTSQWISAKNAPVVTGAVHGANERAADGASWFVSTLKNEGKVVSARWMTAGLGVYDLYVNGRPVGREILKPGFTHYAKTKRSFTYDITGMLLTAAGSENVLSVQATPGWWADKIITPGGHDGMVGRKPAFRGVVELTYADGSKRLYGTDTASWRSGVAGPVTHAAIFDGEEYDARVPQGFDTPDKLSVPEVSHEFLGEILPTAGAEIYLREDLALAPVEAYTWQGVTGESQDQYGRVVVKQRFSKGSTMVVRPGETLVVDFGQNCAAVPAFEFQAKAGTVLTCLPSELLNDGNGAKQRGMDGPEGSVHRLNLRTPDTGMRLTYTFAGTGKTESFRPQNTFFGYRLVSITATDEVRIRSLRSVPVTSIAKEQETGVITTGNPLVNRLISNTIWGQRSNYLSVPTDCPQRNERLGWTADTQVFAETGTFFASTRQFFHKWMRDMRDTQSPQGGFPGVAPMGQYGSTNGDMMRLGWADAGVIVPWVVWKQFADRQIVDENWEAMEKFVGHINDTKYDHKALSKENSDYQWADWLSYEPLESCGGGIDMTDGQGRRVRRPETYVYWNYLSACYWAMDAGMMRDMARATGRDAAKYEAMQQTARQYLKDTFLNADGTFKTDILNTMQTPALFALKNDLVEGQARESMKARLRKNFEEHGNCLQTGFLGTSILMPTLTENGMSDIAYALLYQRKNPSWLYSIDNGATTIWERWNSYMKDKGMGPRGMNSFNHYAYGCVCQWIWQTCAGIQSDPASPGFRHIIMKPVPDRGLGFLKAEYKSAAGLIKSEWKYVEDQWTWKFTIPEGCTAQVTLPGESESRNYTAGSYVVKKHLP
;
A
#
# COMPACT_ATOMS: atom_id res chain seq x y z
N MET A 1 -19.42 -0.14 45.21
CA MET A 1 -20.25 0.39 44.13
C MET A 1 -19.36 0.49 42.88
N LEU A 2 -19.28 -0.56 42.10
CA LEU A 2 -18.53 -0.63 40.85
C LEU A 2 -19.50 -0.28 39.72
N GLY A 3 -19.42 0.96 39.24
CA GLY A 3 -20.09 1.38 38.03
C GLY A 3 -19.35 0.85 36.82
N ALA A 4 -19.95 -0.08 36.10
CA ALA A 4 -19.50 -0.49 34.78
C ALA A 4 -19.51 0.72 33.86
N LEU A 5 -18.36 1.32 33.61
CA LEU A 5 -18.17 2.26 32.53
C LEU A 5 -18.26 1.50 31.20
N ALA A 6 -19.38 1.63 30.51
CA ALA A 6 -19.46 1.23 29.11
C ALA A 6 -18.37 2.01 28.36
N LEU A 7 -17.30 1.30 27.89
CA LEU A 7 -16.32 1.88 26.99
C LEU A 7 -17.06 2.30 25.71
N ALA A 8 -17.35 3.59 25.64
CA ALA A 8 -17.68 4.22 24.37
C ALA A 8 -16.45 4.02 23.48
N LEU A 9 -16.61 3.28 22.38
CA LEU A 9 -15.71 3.27 21.23
C LEU A 9 -15.74 4.64 20.53
N ALA A 10 -15.52 5.70 21.30
CA ALA A 10 -15.18 7.00 20.77
C ALA A 10 -13.71 6.91 20.36
N GLY A 11 -13.45 6.52 19.12
CA GLY A 11 -12.23 6.96 18.47
C GLY A 11 -12.10 8.45 18.70
N CYS A 12 -10.90 8.97 18.95
CA CYS A 12 -10.64 10.37 19.10
C CYS A 12 -11.23 11.14 17.92
N SER A 13 -12.47 11.55 18.05
CA SER A 13 -13.13 12.43 17.09
C SER A 13 -12.48 13.80 17.18
N THR A 14 -12.54 14.58 16.11
CA THR A 14 -11.90 15.88 15.85
C THR A 14 -12.23 17.04 16.84
N GLY A 15 -12.72 16.75 18.03
CA GLY A 15 -12.80 17.67 19.15
C GLY A 15 -11.67 17.35 20.15
N LYS A 16 -11.04 18.37 20.73
CA LYS A 16 -9.97 18.26 21.73
C LYS A 16 -10.29 17.24 22.83
N SER A 17 -10.08 15.94 22.51
CA SER A 17 -10.26 14.85 23.44
C SER A 17 -8.93 14.61 24.17
N ASN A 18 -8.99 14.44 25.48
CA ASN A 18 -7.85 14.14 26.38
C ASN A 18 -7.32 12.71 26.17
N CYS A 19 -6.90 12.34 24.94
CA CYS A 19 -6.38 11.00 24.64
C CYS A 19 -4.86 10.93 24.46
N GLY A 20 -4.17 12.01 24.79
CA GLY A 20 -2.74 12.17 24.51
C GLY A 20 -2.49 12.50 23.04
N SER A 21 -1.39 13.13 22.75
CA SER A 21 -0.98 13.51 21.39
C SER A 21 0.44 13.07 21.11
N LEU A 22 0.68 12.63 19.87
CA LEU A 22 2.03 12.32 19.40
C LEU A 22 2.90 13.58 19.53
N THR A 23 4.10 13.42 20.07
CA THR A 23 5.05 14.51 20.35
C THR A 23 6.48 14.04 20.07
N ASP A 24 7.44 14.97 20.17
CA ASP A 24 8.86 14.67 19.99
C ASP A 24 9.34 13.58 20.95
N ALA A 25 10.21 12.71 20.45
CA ALA A 25 10.82 11.65 21.21
C ALA A 25 11.62 12.20 22.40
N LEU A 26 11.72 11.42 23.47
CA LEU A 26 12.74 11.66 24.50
C LEU A 26 14.13 11.42 23.91
N ASP A 27 15.15 11.95 24.59
CA ASP A 27 16.53 11.62 24.26
C ASP A 27 16.75 10.09 24.30
N ASN A 28 17.52 9.57 23.34
CA ASN A 28 17.76 8.13 23.26
C ASN A 28 18.41 7.52 24.51
N SER A 29 19.13 8.31 25.30
CA SER A 29 19.67 7.86 26.60
C SER A 29 18.58 7.43 27.57
N ALA A 30 17.34 7.93 27.44
CA ALA A 30 16.22 7.52 28.27
C ALA A 30 15.96 6.00 28.18
N TRP A 31 16.26 5.35 27.06
CA TRP A 31 16.13 3.90 26.93
C TRP A 31 17.01 3.11 27.91
N SER A 32 18.09 3.69 28.45
CA SER A 32 18.95 3.05 29.44
C SER A 32 18.24 2.74 30.74
N THR A 33 17.12 3.40 31.04
CA THR A 33 16.30 3.17 32.25
C THR A 33 15.25 2.07 32.07
N SER A 34 15.20 1.39 30.92
CA SER A 34 14.15 0.44 30.61
C SER A 34 14.66 -0.84 29.97
N GLN A 35 13.88 -1.90 30.07
CA GLN A 35 14.13 -3.21 29.47
C GLN A 35 12.97 -3.63 28.59
N TRP A 36 13.24 -4.49 27.59
CA TRP A 36 12.20 -5.24 26.91
C TRP A 36 11.61 -6.28 27.86
N ILE A 37 10.30 -6.28 28.02
CA ILE A 37 9.60 -7.23 28.87
C ILE A 37 8.57 -8.02 28.08
N SER A 38 8.43 -9.32 28.38
CA SER A 38 7.44 -10.23 27.79
C SER A 38 6.61 -10.92 28.86
N ALA A 39 5.40 -11.35 28.52
CA ALA A 39 4.60 -12.20 29.39
C ALA A 39 5.14 -13.65 29.39
N LYS A 40 5.41 -14.22 30.56
CA LYS A 40 5.92 -15.58 30.68
C LYS A 40 5.02 -16.63 30.06
N ASN A 41 3.73 -16.46 30.22
CA ASN A 41 2.69 -17.37 29.71
C ASN A 41 2.21 -17.03 28.28
N ALA A 42 2.83 -16.06 27.59
CA ALA A 42 2.54 -15.84 26.17
C ALA A 42 2.96 -17.07 25.36
N PRO A 43 2.14 -17.51 24.41
CA PRO A 43 2.50 -18.61 23.53
C PRO A 43 3.79 -18.29 22.78
N VAL A 44 4.66 -19.28 22.70
CA VAL A 44 5.91 -19.18 21.94
C VAL A 44 5.66 -19.76 20.57
N VAL A 45 5.88 -18.96 19.55
CA VAL A 45 5.87 -19.48 18.20
C VAL A 45 7.17 -20.24 17.94
N THR A 46 7.04 -21.56 17.71
CA THR A 46 8.18 -22.47 17.50
C THR A 46 8.14 -23.05 16.10
N GLY A 47 9.02 -22.55 15.22
CA GLY A 47 9.20 -23.11 13.89
C GLY A 47 8.21 -22.61 12.85
N ALA A 48 8.38 -23.13 11.64
CA ALA A 48 7.55 -22.82 10.49
C ALA A 48 6.14 -23.43 10.68
N VAL A 49 5.13 -22.56 10.74
CA VAL A 49 3.74 -22.98 10.79
C VAL A 49 3.29 -23.26 9.37
N HIS A 50 3.26 -24.52 8.99
CA HIS A 50 2.77 -24.96 7.69
C HIS A 50 1.28 -25.33 7.78
N GLY A 51 0.43 -24.48 7.24
CA GLY A 51 -0.98 -24.77 7.05
C GLY A 51 -1.97 -23.81 7.73
N ALA A 52 -3.16 -23.76 7.17
CA ALA A 52 -4.25 -22.87 7.57
C ALA A 52 -4.80 -23.11 9.00
N ASN A 53 -4.43 -24.21 9.63
CA ASN A 53 -5.03 -24.67 10.87
C ASN A 53 -4.16 -24.46 12.13
N GLU A 54 -2.91 -24.02 11.99
CA GLU A 54 -2.07 -23.75 13.14
C GLU A 54 -2.07 -22.24 13.43
N ARG A 55 -2.65 -21.86 14.55
CA ARG A 55 -2.74 -20.50 15.04
C ARG A 55 -1.43 -20.11 15.72
N ALA A 56 -0.83 -18.99 15.31
CA ALA A 56 0.47 -18.58 15.80
C ALA A 56 0.46 -18.19 17.29
N ALA A 57 -0.61 -17.62 17.80
CA ALA A 57 -0.76 -17.27 19.20
C ALA A 57 -2.21 -17.05 19.58
N ASP A 58 -2.61 -17.52 20.76
CA ASP A 58 -3.91 -17.26 21.35
C ASP A 58 -3.81 -16.15 22.40
N GLY A 59 -4.73 -15.17 22.30
CA GLY A 59 -4.88 -14.08 23.25
C GLY A 59 -3.88 -12.93 23.11
N ALA A 60 -4.16 -11.86 23.84
CA ALA A 60 -3.31 -10.69 23.90
C ALA A 60 -2.46 -10.72 25.20
N SER A 61 -1.20 -10.33 25.08
CA SER A 61 -0.33 -10.07 26.23
C SER A 61 -0.65 -8.69 26.81
N TRP A 62 -0.87 -8.61 28.09
CA TRP A 62 -1.06 -7.37 28.83
C TRP A 62 0.13 -7.07 29.71
N PHE A 63 0.50 -5.80 29.77
CA PHE A 63 1.55 -5.25 30.64
C PHE A 63 0.91 -4.12 31.43
N VAL A 64 1.02 -4.16 32.75
CA VAL A 64 0.39 -3.19 33.66
C VAL A 64 1.38 -2.73 34.72
N SER A 65 1.43 -1.42 34.98
CA SER A 65 2.20 -0.82 36.06
C SER A 65 1.41 0.31 36.72
N THR A 66 1.62 0.48 38.00
CA THR A 66 1.08 1.63 38.74
C THR A 66 2.20 2.64 38.97
N LEU A 67 2.02 3.85 38.47
CA LEU A 67 2.92 4.98 38.58
C LEU A 67 2.41 5.91 39.68
N LYS A 68 3.19 6.07 40.77
CA LYS A 68 2.90 6.97 41.88
C LYS A 68 3.63 8.30 41.69
N ASN A 69 2.92 9.41 41.74
CA ASN A 69 3.51 10.74 41.65
C ASN A 69 4.27 11.13 42.93
N GLU A 70 5.56 11.39 42.82
CA GLU A 70 6.38 11.89 43.96
C GLU A 70 6.06 13.35 44.31
N GLY A 71 5.64 14.14 43.31
CA GLY A 71 5.24 15.57 43.41
C GLY A 71 4.06 15.90 42.54
N LYS A 72 3.66 17.17 42.47
CA LYS A 72 2.63 17.64 41.54
C LYS A 72 3.19 17.59 40.10
N VAL A 73 2.62 16.75 39.24
CA VAL A 73 3.01 16.62 37.83
C VAL A 73 2.54 17.81 37.01
N VAL A 74 3.41 18.40 36.22
CA VAL A 74 3.11 19.52 35.30
C VAL A 74 3.27 19.11 33.84
N SER A 75 4.05 18.06 33.54
CA SER A 75 4.19 17.48 32.20
C SER A 75 4.52 15.99 32.31
N ALA A 76 3.98 15.19 31.38
CA ALA A 76 4.24 13.77 31.29
C ALA A 76 4.32 13.35 29.83
N ARG A 77 5.44 12.69 29.47
CA ARG A 77 5.64 12.09 28.14
C ARG A 77 5.92 10.61 28.26
N TRP A 78 5.27 9.81 27.43
CA TRP A 78 5.45 8.36 27.41
C TRP A 78 6.02 7.92 26.05
N MET A 79 7.31 7.54 26.05
CA MET A 79 8.00 6.96 24.89
C MET A 79 7.90 5.45 24.95
N THR A 80 7.47 4.83 23.85
CA THR A 80 7.10 3.41 23.77
C THR A 80 7.62 2.74 22.50
N ALA A 81 7.93 1.46 22.60
CA ALA A 81 8.25 0.58 21.49
C ALA A 81 7.68 -0.82 21.75
N GLY A 82 7.26 -1.52 20.69
CA GLY A 82 6.67 -2.86 20.79
C GLY A 82 7.28 -3.85 19.82
N LEU A 83 7.35 -5.08 20.24
CA LEU A 83 7.56 -6.26 19.41
C LEU A 83 6.20 -6.92 19.26
N GLY A 84 5.60 -6.77 18.08
CA GLY A 84 4.18 -7.07 17.83
C GLY A 84 3.36 -5.80 17.65
N VAL A 85 2.05 -5.93 17.48
CA VAL A 85 1.10 -4.80 17.46
C VAL A 85 0.71 -4.49 18.89
N TYR A 86 0.70 -3.20 19.27
CA TYR A 86 0.37 -2.81 20.65
C TYR A 86 -0.51 -1.57 20.72
N ASP A 87 -1.33 -1.53 21.77
CA ASP A 87 -2.13 -0.38 22.17
C ASP A 87 -1.82 0.04 23.61
N LEU A 88 -1.96 1.33 23.89
CA LEU A 88 -1.59 1.98 25.14
C LEU A 88 -2.82 2.52 25.88
N TYR A 89 -2.82 2.44 27.19
CA TYR A 89 -3.88 2.97 28.03
C TYR A 89 -3.30 3.67 29.27
N VAL A 90 -3.89 4.79 29.64
CA VAL A 90 -3.63 5.50 30.89
C VAL A 90 -4.94 5.60 31.67
N ASN A 91 -4.98 5.03 32.88
CA ASN A 91 -6.19 4.99 33.74
C ASN A 91 -7.40 4.42 32.96
N GLY A 92 -7.18 3.33 32.15
CA GLY A 92 -8.19 2.66 31.31
C GLY A 92 -8.60 3.42 30.05
N ARG A 93 -8.03 4.61 29.78
CA ARG A 93 -8.33 5.38 28.55
C ARG A 93 -7.25 5.16 27.48
N PRO A 94 -7.65 4.93 26.22
CA PRO A 94 -6.70 4.70 25.12
C PRO A 94 -5.83 5.94 24.85
N VAL A 95 -4.56 5.73 24.44
CA VAL A 95 -3.55 6.75 24.15
C VAL A 95 -3.29 6.84 22.66
N GLY A 96 -3.41 8.05 22.12
CA GLY A 96 -3.12 8.34 20.72
C GLY A 96 -4.26 7.96 19.79
N ARG A 97 -4.10 8.30 18.52
CA ARG A 97 -5.04 7.99 17.43
C ARG A 97 -4.48 6.97 16.44
N GLU A 98 -3.20 6.68 16.57
CA GLU A 98 -2.47 5.73 15.72
C GLU A 98 -2.82 4.30 16.14
N ILE A 99 -3.11 3.46 15.14
CA ILE A 99 -3.43 2.05 15.34
C ILE A 99 -2.31 1.17 14.78
N LEU A 100 -2.33 -0.13 15.12
CA LEU A 100 -1.38 -1.14 14.62
C LEU A 100 0.09 -0.73 14.84
N LYS A 101 0.38 -0.02 15.93
CA LYS A 101 1.75 0.36 16.32
C LYS A 101 2.61 -0.88 16.57
N PRO A 102 3.90 -0.92 16.22
CA PRO A 102 4.70 0.15 15.64
C PRO A 102 4.69 0.16 14.11
N GLY A 103 3.84 -0.63 13.44
CA GLY A 103 3.84 -0.84 12.01
C GLY A 103 4.86 -1.91 11.57
N PHE A 104 5.03 -2.05 10.25
CA PHE A 104 5.91 -3.04 9.65
C PHE A 104 7.27 -2.44 9.29
N THR A 105 8.36 -2.97 9.87
CA THR A 105 9.75 -2.57 9.63
C THR A 105 10.62 -3.80 9.41
N HIS A 106 11.89 -3.63 9.06
CA HIS A 106 12.87 -4.72 9.10
C HIS A 106 13.15 -5.11 10.56
N TYR A 107 12.39 -6.02 11.09
CA TYR A 107 12.29 -6.27 12.51
C TYR A 107 13.56 -6.75 13.24
N ALA A 108 14.52 -7.33 12.49
CA ALA A 108 15.83 -7.67 13.10
C ALA A 108 16.74 -6.43 13.27
N LYS A 109 16.51 -5.35 12.50
CA LYS A 109 17.40 -4.18 12.48
C LYS A 109 16.77 -2.91 13.06
N THR A 110 15.49 -2.64 12.79
CA THR A 110 14.87 -1.36 13.14
C THR A 110 13.49 -1.54 13.76
N LYS A 111 13.20 -0.81 14.85
CA LYS A 111 11.87 -0.60 15.42
C LYS A 111 11.53 0.87 15.46
N ARG A 112 10.22 1.18 15.42
CA ARG A 112 9.73 2.56 15.58
C ARG A 112 9.21 2.76 17.00
N SER A 113 9.63 3.86 17.63
CA SER A 113 9.09 4.32 18.91
C SER A 113 8.06 5.43 18.70
N PHE A 114 7.09 5.45 19.59
CA PHE A 114 6.03 6.48 19.63
C PHE A 114 6.13 7.18 20.97
N THR A 115 6.09 8.51 20.96
CA THR A 115 6.11 9.31 22.18
C THR A 115 4.86 10.15 22.25
N TYR A 116 4.15 10.04 23.37
CA TYR A 116 2.88 10.74 23.61
C TYR A 116 2.97 11.69 24.77
N ASP A 117 2.45 12.91 24.61
CA ASP A 117 2.09 13.76 25.74
C ASP A 117 0.83 13.19 26.40
N ILE A 118 1.00 12.66 27.60
CA ILE A 118 -0.07 12.06 28.40
C ILE A 118 -0.46 12.93 29.61
N THR A 119 0.02 14.15 29.68
CA THR A 119 -0.18 15.05 30.84
C THR A 119 -1.66 15.17 31.21
N GLY A 120 -2.53 15.40 30.22
CA GLY A 120 -4.00 15.53 30.41
C GLY A 120 -4.74 14.24 30.76
N MET A 121 -4.03 13.10 30.79
CA MET A 121 -4.58 11.79 31.09
C MET A 121 -4.29 11.33 32.53
N LEU A 122 -3.32 11.97 33.19
CA LEU A 122 -2.91 11.63 34.54
C LEU A 122 -3.73 12.32 35.62
N LEU A 123 -3.82 11.69 36.78
CA LEU A 123 -4.09 12.32 38.05
C LEU A 123 -2.79 13.01 38.48
N THR A 124 -2.72 14.33 38.49
CA THR A 124 -1.47 15.09 38.58
C THR A 124 -1.04 15.46 39.99
N ALA A 125 -1.90 15.27 40.99
CA ALA A 125 -1.58 15.61 42.39
C ALA A 125 -0.44 14.72 42.95
N ALA A 126 0.37 15.26 43.87
CA ALA A 126 1.36 14.49 44.61
C ALA A 126 0.69 13.31 45.33
N GLY A 127 1.34 12.13 45.30
CA GLY A 127 0.84 10.90 45.89
C GLY A 127 -0.25 10.18 45.11
N SER A 128 -0.80 10.77 43.98
CA SER A 128 -1.76 10.10 43.14
C SER A 128 -1.13 8.92 42.41
N GLU A 129 -1.92 7.87 42.22
CA GLU A 129 -1.53 6.68 41.50
C GLU A 129 -2.21 6.67 40.13
N ASN A 130 -1.44 6.38 39.09
CA ASN A 130 -1.88 6.25 37.72
C ASN A 130 -1.56 4.85 37.19
N VAL A 131 -2.52 4.23 36.53
CA VAL A 131 -2.34 2.90 35.91
C VAL A 131 -1.94 3.08 34.44
N LEU A 132 -0.78 2.57 34.10
CA LEU A 132 -0.30 2.44 32.74
C LEU A 132 -0.54 1.01 32.28
N SER A 133 -1.18 0.84 31.13
CA SER A 133 -1.47 -0.49 30.61
C SER A 133 -1.16 -0.58 29.10
N VAL A 134 -0.71 -1.74 28.68
CA VAL A 134 -0.38 -2.02 27.27
C VAL A 134 -0.96 -3.37 26.91
N GLN A 135 -1.70 -3.42 25.81
CA GLN A 135 -2.10 -4.65 25.15
C GLN A 135 -1.15 -4.90 23.98
N ALA A 136 -0.60 -6.09 23.83
CA ALA A 136 0.25 -6.46 22.70
C ALA A 136 -0.14 -7.81 22.12
N THR A 137 -0.13 -7.89 20.78
CA THR A 137 -0.43 -9.10 19.99
C THR A 137 0.72 -9.41 19.05
N PRO A 138 0.81 -10.61 18.47
CA PRO A 138 1.91 -11.01 17.60
C PRO A 138 2.21 -10.04 16.45
N GLY A 139 1.18 -9.57 15.74
CA GLY A 139 1.30 -8.64 14.62
C GLY A 139 2.35 -9.06 13.58
N TRP A 140 3.04 -8.10 12.97
CA TRP A 140 4.13 -8.42 12.01
C TRP A 140 5.39 -8.99 12.65
N TRP A 141 5.49 -9.04 13.98
CA TRP A 141 6.66 -9.53 14.69
C TRP A 141 6.67 -11.04 14.85
N ALA A 142 5.57 -11.62 15.29
CA ALA A 142 5.50 -13.01 15.67
C ALA A 142 4.29 -13.76 15.06
N ASP A 143 3.62 -13.16 14.07
CA ASP A 143 2.55 -13.79 13.29
C ASP A 143 3.08 -14.27 11.94
N LYS A 144 2.27 -15.04 11.21
CA LYS A 144 2.57 -15.49 9.87
C LYS A 144 2.68 -14.29 8.93
N ILE A 145 3.75 -14.23 8.16
CA ILE A 145 3.81 -13.43 6.94
C ILE A 145 3.92 -14.43 5.80
N ILE A 146 2.84 -14.63 5.07
CA ILE A 146 2.80 -15.60 3.97
C ILE A 146 3.06 -14.87 2.68
N THR A 147 4.02 -15.38 1.92
CA THR A 147 4.27 -14.93 0.56
C THR A 147 3.90 -16.02 -0.43
N PRO A 148 3.87 -15.72 -1.73
CA PRO A 148 3.78 -16.72 -2.78
C PRO A 148 4.95 -17.73 -2.65
N GLY A 149 4.64 -18.93 -2.21
CA GLY A 149 5.65 -19.96 -1.95
C GLY A 149 5.60 -20.54 -0.53
N GLY A 150 4.75 -19.97 0.33
CA GLY A 150 4.43 -20.50 1.66
C GLY A 150 5.59 -20.41 2.64
N HIS A 151 5.74 -19.32 3.34
CA HIS A 151 6.75 -19.17 4.36
C HIS A 151 6.26 -18.45 5.59
N ASP A 152 6.77 -18.86 6.68
CA ASP A 152 6.57 -18.33 8.00
C ASP A 152 7.72 -17.37 8.28
N GLY A 153 7.53 -16.13 7.91
CA GLY A 153 8.53 -15.07 8.05
C GLY A 153 8.60 -14.52 9.45
N MET A 154 8.59 -15.37 10.46
CA MET A 154 8.59 -14.93 11.83
C MET A 154 9.96 -14.46 12.26
N VAL A 155 10.06 -13.20 12.63
CA VAL A 155 11.31 -12.62 13.15
C VAL A 155 11.45 -12.93 14.63
N GLY A 156 10.36 -12.88 15.39
CA GLY A 156 10.33 -13.11 16.81
C GLY A 156 9.41 -14.22 17.26
N ARG A 157 9.42 -14.51 18.54
CA ARG A 157 8.68 -15.63 19.14
C ARG A 157 7.51 -15.19 20.01
N LYS A 158 7.64 -14.04 20.70
CA LYS A 158 6.65 -13.50 21.62
C LYS A 158 6.48 -12.00 21.45
N PRO A 159 5.29 -11.45 21.70
CA PRO A 159 5.13 -10.03 21.90
C PRO A 159 5.97 -9.54 23.09
N ALA A 160 6.59 -8.36 22.94
CA ALA A 160 7.29 -7.69 24.02
C ALA A 160 7.04 -6.18 23.97
N PHE A 161 7.21 -5.54 25.11
CA PHE A 161 7.02 -4.11 25.27
C PHE A 161 8.22 -3.46 25.95
N ARG A 162 8.55 -2.24 25.53
CA ARG A 162 9.53 -1.37 26.18
C ARG A 162 9.01 0.05 26.18
N GLY A 163 9.09 0.74 27.34
CA GLY A 163 8.61 2.10 27.46
C GLY A 163 9.34 2.87 28.55
N VAL A 164 9.33 4.20 28.41
CA VAL A 164 9.85 5.15 29.39
C VAL A 164 8.86 6.30 29.56
N VAL A 165 8.43 6.56 30.77
CA VAL A 165 7.66 7.76 31.11
C VAL A 165 8.61 8.79 31.73
N GLU A 166 8.64 10.00 31.17
CA GLU A 166 9.25 11.16 31.77
C GLU A 166 8.16 11.99 32.47
N LEU A 167 8.27 12.16 33.80
CA LEU A 167 7.47 13.11 34.54
C LEU A 167 8.28 14.36 34.88
N THR A 168 7.70 15.53 34.65
CA THR A 168 8.21 16.81 35.13
C THR A 168 7.31 17.30 36.27
N TYR A 169 7.90 17.60 37.42
CA TYR A 169 7.19 18.07 38.59
C TYR A 169 7.18 19.59 38.69
N ALA A 170 6.32 20.11 39.55
CA ALA A 170 6.13 21.56 39.70
C ALA A 170 7.37 22.32 40.25
N ASP A 171 8.29 21.62 40.90
CA ASP A 171 9.60 22.14 41.35
C ASP A 171 10.67 22.13 40.24
N GLY A 172 10.30 21.69 39.00
CA GLY A 172 11.18 21.59 37.86
C GLY A 172 11.98 20.30 37.78
N SER A 173 11.90 19.44 38.80
CA SER A 173 12.60 18.14 38.77
C SER A 173 11.97 17.19 37.75
N LYS A 174 12.80 16.30 37.18
CA LYS A 174 12.40 15.28 36.26
C LYS A 174 12.69 13.87 36.78
N ARG A 175 11.81 12.94 36.49
CA ARG A 175 11.99 11.51 36.78
C ARG A 175 11.63 10.68 35.54
N LEU A 176 12.44 9.63 35.32
CA LEU A 176 12.20 8.62 34.28
C LEU A 176 11.75 7.32 34.95
N TYR A 177 10.69 6.75 34.43
CA TYR A 177 10.13 5.46 34.86
C TYR A 177 10.12 4.53 33.64
N GLY A 178 11.04 3.56 33.65
CA GLY A 178 11.18 2.58 32.57
C GLY A 178 10.42 1.29 32.82
N THR A 179 10.28 0.49 31.80
CA THR A 179 9.79 -0.89 31.91
C THR A 179 10.86 -1.75 32.58
N ASP A 180 10.46 -2.54 33.59
CA ASP A 180 11.30 -3.48 34.33
C ASP A 180 10.47 -4.66 34.88
N THR A 181 11.15 -5.63 35.49
CA THR A 181 10.50 -6.79 36.08
C THR A 181 10.02 -6.58 37.52
N ALA A 182 10.37 -5.48 38.15
CA ALA A 182 9.98 -5.17 39.53
C ALA A 182 8.64 -4.42 39.58
N SER A 183 8.50 -3.38 38.80
CA SER A 183 7.33 -2.47 38.80
C SER A 183 6.21 -2.86 37.83
N TRP A 184 6.52 -3.70 36.85
CA TRP A 184 5.53 -4.15 35.85
C TRP A 184 5.01 -5.56 36.13
N ARG A 185 3.80 -5.85 35.71
CA ARG A 185 3.17 -7.16 35.70
C ARG A 185 2.69 -7.46 34.30
N SER A 186 2.73 -8.73 33.89
CA SER A 186 2.31 -9.16 32.55
C SER A 186 1.64 -10.52 32.53
N GLY A 187 0.80 -10.75 31.56
CA GLY A 187 0.15 -12.04 31.35
C GLY A 187 -0.77 -12.03 30.13
N VAL A 188 -1.14 -13.20 29.66
CA VAL A 188 -2.19 -13.34 28.64
C VAL A 188 -3.54 -13.19 29.33
N ALA A 189 -4.29 -12.18 28.93
CA ALA A 189 -5.56 -11.81 29.55
C ALA A 189 -6.43 -10.99 28.58
N GLY A 190 -7.62 -10.59 29.03
CA GLY A 190 -8.51 -9.69 28.32
C GLY A 190 -9.41 -10.38 27.29
N PRO A 191 -10.27 -9.60 26.65
CA PRO A 191 -11.32 -10.10 25.76
C PRO A 191 -10.82 -10.56 24.38
N VAL A 192 -9.62 -10.15 23.94
CA VAL A 192 -9.00 -10.62 22.69
C VAL A 192 -8.47 -12.03 22.92
N THR A 193 -9.19 -13.02 22.43
CA THR A 193 -8.83 -14.44 22.61
C THR A 193 -7.97 -14.99 21.49
N HIS A 194 -7.99 -14.32 20.32
CA HIS A 194 -7.08 -14.56 19.21
C HIS A 194 -6.88 -13.26 18.43
N ALA A 195 -5.66 -13.02 17.98
CA ALA A 195 -5.37 -11.92 17.09
C ALA A 195 -4.21 -12.24 16.14
N ALA A 196 -4.46 -12.09 14.85
CA ALA A 196 -3.50 -12.27 13.77
C ALA A 196 -3.69 -11.18 12.73
N ILE A 197 -2.59 -10.61 12.24
CA ILE A 197 -2.66 -9.48 11.30
C ILE A 197 -3.40 -9.85 10.01
N PHE A 198 -3.26 -11.10 9.54
CA PHE A 198 -3.92 -11.60 8.33
C PHE A 198 -5.22 -12.35 8.63
N ASP A 199 -5.22 -13.23 9.63
CA ASP A 199 -6.33 -14.15 9.89
C ASP A 199 -7.51 -13.48 10.60
N GLY A 200 -7.27 -12.39 11.34
CA GLY A 200 -8.31 -11.61 11.97
C GLY A 200 -8.26 -11.58 13.49
N GLU A 201 -9.41 -11.32 14.11
CA GLU A 201 -9.52 -11.14 15.57
C GLU A 201 -10.74 -11.90 16.11
N GLU A 202 -10.57 -12.55 17.25
CA GLU A 202 -11.64 -13.14 18.03
C GLU A 202 -11.76 -12.40 19.38
N TYR A 203 -12.95 -11.93 19.69
CA TYR A 203 -13.24 -11.10 20.86
C TYR A 203 -14.38 -11.70 21.67
N ASP A 204 -14.15 -11.93 22.96
CA ASP A 204 -15.16 -12.40 23.91
C ASP A 204 -15.53 -11.28 24.90
N ALA A 205 -16.65 -10.62 24.66
CA ALA A 205 -17.10 -9.49 25.48
C ALA A 205 -17.49 -9.85 26.92
N ARG A 206 -17.56 -11.14 27.25
CA ARG A 206 -17.80 -11.61 28.61
C ARG A 206 -16.55 -11.53 29.49
N VAL A 207 -15.36 -11.44 28.85
CA VAL A 207 -14.07 -11.37 29.52
C VAL A 207 -13.71 -9.90 29.82
N PRO A 208 -13.36 -9.56 31.08
CA PRO A 208 -12.90 -8.21 31.43
C PRO A 208 -11.60 -7.85 30.70
N GLN A 209 -11.31 -6.54 30.61
CA GLN A 209 -10.03 -6.05 30.08
C GLN A 209 -8.86 -6.55 30.92
N GLY A 210 -7.70 -6.75 30.30
CA GLY A 210 -6.54 -7.31 30.99
C GLY A 210 -6.04 -6.46 32.15
N PHE A 211 -6.20 -5.14 32.12
CA PHE A 211 -5.86 -4.25 33.22
C PHE A 211 -6.85 -4.37 34.40
N ASP A 212 -7.99 -4.96 34.23
CA ASP A 212 -8.99 -5.25 35.27
C ASP A 212 -8.85 -6.67 35.85
N THR A 213 -7.83 -7.43 35.45
CA THR A 213 -7.60 -8.83 35.85
C THR A 213 -6.20 -9.02 36.48
N PRO A 214 -5.87 -8.34 37.58
CA PRO A 214 -4.54 -8.37 38.17
C PRO A 214 -4.11 -9.78 38.66
N ASP A 215 -5.05 -10.65 38.98
CA ASP A 215 -4.84 -12.06 39.36
C ASP A 215 -4.29 -12.93 38.21
N LYS A 216 -4.47 -12.53 36.97
CA LYS A 216 -3.90 -13.17 35.79
C LYS A 216 -2.51 -12.66 35.41
N LEU A 217 -2.03 -11.62 36.06
CA LEU A 217 -0.76 -10.99 35.76
C LEU A 217 0.33 -11.45 36.77
N SER A 218 1.52 -11.66 36.26
CA SER A 218 2.69 -12.09 37.03
C SER A 218 3.90 -11.20 36.70
N VAL A 219 5.00 -11.44 37.37
CA VAL A 219 6.28 -10.79 37.07
C VAL A 219 6.69 -11.14 35.63
N PRO A 220 6.92 -10.14 34.73
CA PRO A 220 7.38 -10.40 33.37
C PRO A 220 8.75 -11.05 33.31
N GLU A 221 9.10 -11.56 32.15
CA GLU A 221 10.49 -11.91 31.82
C GLU A 221 11.14 -10.82 30.98
N VAL A 222 12.47 -10.71 31.05
CA VAL A 222 13.24 -9.84 30.16
C VAL A 222 13.34 -10.51 28.80
N SER A 223 12.98 -9.78 27.74
CA SER A 223 13.15 -10.26 26.38
C SER A 223 14.47 -9.77 25.79
N HIS A 224 15.22 -10.70 25.18
CA HIS A 224 16.46 -10.42 24.45
C HIS A 224 16.35 -10.67 22.95
N GLU A 225 15.13 -10.76 22.44
CA GLU A 225 14.90 -11.12 21.03
C GLU A 225 15.23 -10.01 20.04
N PHE A 226 15.29 -8.74 20.49
CA PHE A 226 15.60 -7.60 19.63
C PHE A 226 16.87 -6.89 20.07
N LEU A 227 17.85 -6.83 19.16
CA LEU A 227 19.15 -6.20 19.36
C LEU A 227 19.41 -5.03 18.41
N GLY A 228 18.41 -4.68 17.59
CA GLY A 228 18.51 -3.59 16.61
C GLY A 228 18.31 -2.20 17.22
N GLU A 229 18.13 -1.23 16.33
CA GLU A 229 17.99 0.18 16.65
C GLU A 229 16.51 0.57 16.85
N ILE A 230 16.23 1.39 17.85
CA ILE A 230 14.92 2.00 18.08
C ILE A 230 14.98 3.45 17.56
N LEU A 231 14.18 3.75 16.54
CA LEU A 231 14.10 5.08 15.93
C LEU A 231 12.72 5.70 16.18
N PRO A 232 12.62 7.02 16.33
CA PRO A 232 11.34 7.69 16.40
C PRO A 232 10.47 7.39 15.17
N THR A 233 9.15 7.38 15.35
CA THR A 233 8.23 7.28 14.21
C THR A 233 8.35 8.50 13.30
N ALA A 234 8.13 8.34 12.02
CA ALA A 234 8.41 9.35 11.00
C ALA A 234 7.50 9.19 9.77
N GLY A 235 6.18 9.35 9.95
CA GLY A 235 5.26 9.61 8.84
C GLY A 235 4.73 8.39 8.09
N ALA A 236 4.79 7.21 8.71
CA ALA A 236 4.11 6.00 8.20
C ALA A 236 3.19 5.37 9.26
N GLU A 237 2.73 6.19 10.19
CA GLU A 237 1.74 5.83 11.20
C GLU A 237 0.42 5.46 10.53
N ILE A 238 -0.30 4.52 11.13
CA ILE A 238 -1.57 4.03 10.57
C ILE A 238 -2.72 4.68 11.33
N TYR A 239 -3.71 5.16 10.58
CA TYR A 239 -4.87 5.88 11.10
C TYR A 239 -6.18 5.24 10.66
N LEU A 240 -7.20 5.39 11.50
CA LEU A 240 -8.59 5.23 11.10
C LEU A 240 -9.09 6.52 10.46
N ARG A 241 -9.64 6.43 9.26
CA ARG A 241 -10.23 7.56 8.53
C ARG A 241 -11.74 7.57 8.75
N GLU A 242 -12.15 7.99 9.95
CA GLU A 242 -13.58 8.12 10.30
C GLU A 242 -14.32 9.11 9.37
N ASP A 243 -13.61 10.09 8.81
CA ASP A 243 -14.15 11.03 7.82
C ASP A 243 -14.47 10.37 6.46
N LEU A 244 -13.92 9.19 6.20
CA LEU A 244 -14.17 8.36 5.01
C LEU A 244 -15.01 7.11 5.33
N ALA A 245 -15.55 6.98 6.54
CA ALA A 245 -16.32 5.82 6.94
C ALA A 245 -17.54 5.60 6.03
N LEU A 246 -17.70 4.36 5.58
CA LEU A 246 -18.71 3.94 4.61
C LEU A 246 -19.90 3.30 5.32
N ALA A 247 -21.09 3.74 4.97
CA ALA A 247 -22.34 3.09 5.36
C ALA A 247 -22.75 2.04 4.32
N PRO A 248 -23.53 1.01 4.69
CA PRO A 248 -24.09 0.06 3.76
C PRO A 248 -24.89 0.73 2.63
N VAL A 249 -24.63 0.35 1.38
CA VAL A 249 -25.42 0.73 0.21
C VAL A 249 -26.46 -0.32 -0.14
N GLU A 250 -26.18 -1.59 0.18
CA GLU A 250 -27.09 -2.72 0.06
C GLU A 250 -26.85 -3.70 1.20
N ALA A 251 -27.94 -4.32 1.69
CA ALA A 251 -27.87 -5.40 2.66
C ALA A 251 -29.06 -6.35 2.49
N TYR A 252 -28.81 -7.67 2.59
CA TYR A 252 -29.83 -8.70 2.53
C TYR A 252 -29.43 -9.96 3.28
N THR A 253 -30.40 -10.64 3.87
CA THR A 253 -30.21 -12.01 4.33
C THR A 253 -30.66 -13.01 3.27
N TRP A 254 -29.97 -14.15 3.23
CA TRP A 254 -30.34 -15.28 2.37
C TRP A 254 -30.20 -16.61 3.09
N GLN A 255 -30.95 -17.60 2.61
CA GLN A 255 -30.91 -19.00 3.07
C GLN A 255 -31.38 -19.93 1.96
N GLY A 256 -30.55 -20.92 1.63
CA GLY A 256 -30.83 -21.85 0.55
C GLY A 256 -30.42 -21.34 -0.82
N VAL A 257 -30.34 -22.21 -1.80
CA VAL A 257 -29.86 -21.96 -3.16
C VAL A 257 -30.84 -22.57 -4.15
N THR A 258 -31.07 -21.89 -5.28
CA THR A 258 -31.89 -22.40 -6.39
C THR A 258 -31.10 -22.50 -7.66
N GLY A 259 -31.44 -23.38 -8.58
CA GLY A 259 -30.81 -23.56 -9.88
C GLY A 259 -29.43 -24.21 -9.82
N GLU A 260 -29.07 -24.85 -8.71
CA GLU A 260 -27.81 -25.58 -8.56
C GLU A 260 -27.81 -26.83 -9.46
N SER A 261 -26.67 -27.03 -10.16
CA SER A 261 -26.42 -28.19 -11.01
C SER A 261 -24.96 -28.62 -10.85
N GLN A 262 -24.59 -29.74 -11.52
CA GLN A 262 -23.23 -30.25 -11.49
C GLN A 262 -22.20 -29.18 -11.93
N ASP A 263 -22.56 -28.32 -12.89
CA ASP A 263 -21.68 -27.30 -13.48
C ASP A 263 -21.93 -25.87 -12.96
N GLN A 264 -22.98 -25.68 -12.12
CA GLN A 264 -23.36 -24.35 -11.65
C GLN A 264 -23.66 -24.36 -10.14
N TYR A 265 -23.26 -23.26 -9.48
CA TYR A 265 -23.53 -23.06 -8.07
C TYR A 265 -24.98 -22.61 -7.76
N GLY A 266 -25.73 -22.17 -8.78
CA GLY A 266 -27.07 -21.60 -8.59
C GLY A 266 -27.05 -20.17 -8.05
N ARG A 267 -28.15 -19.73 -7.48
CA ARG A 267 -28.38 -18.39 -6.93
C ARG A 267 -28.89 -18.47 -5.50
N VAL A 268 -28.46 -17.55 -4.63
CA VAL A 268 -28.96 -17.46 -3.23
C VAL A 268 -30.46 -17.12 -3.21
N VAL A 269 -31.17 -17.72 -2.26
CA VAL A 269 -32.57 -17.38 -1.98
C VAL A 269 -32.62 -16.27 -0.95
N VAL A 270 -32.83 -15.03 -1.41
CA VAL A 270 -32.93 -13.86 -0.53
C VAL A 270 -34.18 -13.96 0.34
N LYS A 271 -34.03 -13.85 1.65
CA LYS A 271 -35.12 -13.86 2.65
C LYS A 271 -35.62 -12.45 2.94
N GLN A 272 -34.71 -11.52 3.14
CA GLN A 272 -35.04 -10.13 3.48
C GLN A 272 -33.98 -9.17 2.89
N ARG A 273 -34.46 -8.03 2.36
CA ARG A 273 -33.61 -6.88 2.06
C ARG A 273 -33.84 -5.79 3.09
N PHE A 274 -32.76 -5.07 3.43
CA PHE A 274 -32.81 -4.01 4.44
C PHE A 274 -32.73 -2.63 3.79
N SER A 275 -33.59 -1.73 4.24
CA SER A 275 -33.52 -0.32 3.84
C SER A 275 -32.32 0.37 4.48
N LYS A 276 -31.80 1.38 3.83
CA LYS A 276 -30.68 2.18 4.34
C LYS A 276 -31.00 2.74 5.74
N GLY A 277 -30.11 2.49 6.68
CA GLY A 277 -30.24 2.94 8.08
C GLY A 277 -31.21 2.12 8.93
N SER A 278 -31.83 1.07 8.40
CA SER A 278 -32.65 0.17 9.22
C SER A 278 -31.79 -0.81 10.03
N THR A 279 -32.31 -1.28 11.16
CA THR A 279 -31.70 -2.37 11.92
C THR A 279 -31.71 -3.65 11.09
N MET A 280 -30.53 -4.22 10.88
CA MET A 280 -30.38 -5.51 10.22
C MET A 280 -30.49 -6.65 11.25
N VAL A 281 -31.21 -7.72 10.90
CA VAL A 281 -31.40 -8.88 11.78
C VAL A 281 -30.85 -10.12 11.09
N VAL A 282 -30.02 -10.86 11.81
CA VAL A 282 -29.43 -12.12 11.37
C VAL A 282 -29.96 -13.24 12.32
N ARG A 283 -30.53 -14.31 11.76
CA ARG A 283 -31.01 -15.48 12.52
C ARG A 283 -30.13 -16.69 12.26
N PRO A 284 -30.15 -17.67 13.16
CA PRO A 284 -29.46 -18.96 12.92
C PRO A 284 -29.82 -19.56 11.56
N GLY A 285 -28.78 -19.94 10.79
CA GLY A 285 -28.96 -20.54 9.47
C GLY A 285 -29.15 -19.53 8.32
N GLU A 286 -29.33 -18.24 8.63
CA GLU A 286 -29.29 -17.15 7.63
C GLU A 286 -27.86 -16.59 7.47
N THR A 287 -27.55 -16.10 6.28
CA THR A 287 -26.34 -15.33 6.02
C THR A 287 -26.75 -13.91 5.62
N LEU A 288 -26.28 -12.90 6.36
CA LEU A 288 -26.41 -11.50 5.98
C LEU A 288 -25.22 -11.10 5.09
N VAL A 289 -25.49 -10.54 3.93
CA VAL A 289 -24.51 -9.89 3.07
C VAL A 289 -24.70 -8.38 3.15
N VAL A 290 -23.60 -7.64 3.33
CA VAL A 290 -23.61 -6.18 3.36
C VAL A 290 -22.59 -5.65 2.37
N ASP A 291 -23.02 -4.80 1.43
CA ASP A 291 -22.17 -4.08 0.48
C ASP A 291 -21.99 -2.62 0.92
N PHE A 292 -20.73 -2.17 1.06
CA PHE A 292 -20.38 -0.79 1.38
C PHE A 292 -20.16 0.07 0.13
N GLY A 293 -20.23 -0.52 -1.06
CA GLY A 293 -20.11 0.20 -2.34
C GLY A 293 -18.69 0.61 -2.73
N GLN A 294 -17.70 0.45 -1.85
CA GLN A 294 -16.31 0.79 -2.08
C GLN A 294 -15.37 -0.27 -1.50
N ASN A 295 -14.47 -0.80 -2.31
CA ASN A 295 -13.38 -1.66 -1.85
C ASN A 295 -12.28 -0.80 -1.20
N CYS A 296 -11.84 -1.16 -0.01
CA CYS A 296 -10.75 -0.47 0.68
C CYS A 296 -10.13 -1.33 1.79
N ALA A 297 -8.92 -0.99 2.21
CA ALA A 297 -8.39 -1.47 3.47
C ALA A 297 -9.18 -0.81 4.61
N ALA A 298 -9.82 -1.61 5.45
CA ALA A 298 -10.74 -1.10 6.46
C ALA A 298 -10.93 -2.09 7.62
N VAL A 299 -11.60 -1.62 8.65
CA VAL A 299 -12.16 -2.43 9.74
C VAL A 299 -13.66 -2.18 9.85
N PRO A 300 -14.48 -3.23 10.06
CA PRO A 300 -15.90 -3.05 10.33
C PRO A 300 -16.11 -2.56 11.76
N ALA A 301 -17.00 -1.60 11.93
CA ALA A 301 -17.42 -1.06 13.22
C ALA A 301 -18.89 -1.34 13.45
N PHE A 302 -19.20 -2.08 14.49
CA PHE A 302 -20.51 -2.58 14.83
C PHE A 302 -21.11 -1.87 16.03
N GLU A 303 -22.44 -1.63 15.98
CA GLU A 303 -23.32 -1.44 17.12
C GLU A 303 -24.43 -2.46 17.02
N PHE A 304 -24.51 -3.38 17.99
CA PHE A 304 -25.39 -4.52 17.89
C PHE A 304 -25.88 -5.03 19.24
N GLN A 305 -26.79 -6.00 19.23
CA GLN A 305 -27.38 -6.57 20.43
C GLN A 305 -27.73 -8.04 20.19
N ALA A 306 -27.38 -8.89 21.15
CA ALA A 306 -27.79 -10.29 21.18
C ALA A 306 -27.81 -10.81 22.61
N LYS A 307 -28.18 -12.09 22.80
CA LYS A 307 -28.09 -12.78 24.09
C LYS A 307 -26.65 -13.10 24.45
N ALA A 308 -26.38 -13.26 25.74
CA ALA A 308 -25.07 -13.69 26.24
C ALA A 308 -24.63 -15.02 25.62
N GLY A 309 -23.36 -15.07 25.19
CA GLY A 309 -22.79 -16.26 24.57
C GLY A 309 -23.15 -16.46 23.09
N THR A 310 -23.99 -15.59 22.50
CA THR A 310 -24.20 -15.58 21.04
C THR A 310 -22.87 -15.26 20.37
N VAL A 311 -22.53 -16.02 19.33
CA VAL A 311 -21.33 -15.81 18.52
C VAL A 311 -21.71 -15.27 17.15
N LEU A 312 -21.18 -14.11 16.79
CA LEU A 312 -21.25 -13.55 15.44
C LEU A 312 -19.92 -13.81 14.72
N THR A 313 -20.00 -14.29 13.46
CA THR A 313 -18.86 -14.43 12.56
C THR A 313 -19.02 -13.51 11.37
N CYS A 314 -18.01 -12.68 11.09
CA CYS A 314 -17.98 -11.76 9.96
C CYS A 314 -16.82 -12.13 9.03
N LEU A 315 -17.12 -12.34 7.75
CA LEU A 315 -16.19 -12.73 6.71
C LEU A 315 -16.05 -11.61 5.66
N PRO A 316 -14.88 -10.99 5.49
CA PRO A 316 -14.67 -9.97 4.46
C PRO A 316 -14.58 -10.58 3.07
N SER A 317 -14.94 -9.78 2.05
CA SER A 317 -14.80 -10.11 0.64
C SER A 317 -14.70 -8.85 -0.24
N GLU A 318 -14.07 -8.98 -1.40
CA GLU A 318 -14.00 -7.89 -2.37
C GLU A 318 -15.19 -7.88 -3.33
N LEU A 319 -15.78 -9.03 -3.65
CA LEU A 319 -16.80 -9.22 -4.68
C LEU A 319 -17.87 -10.24 -4.27
N LEU A 320 -18.96 -10.24 -5.01
CA LEU A 320 -19.92 -11.34 -5.03
C LEU A 320 -19.57 -12.35 -6.13
N ASN A 321 -19.97 -13.60 -5.91
CA ASN A 321 -20.07 -14.57 -6.98
C ASN A 321 -21.15 -14.12 -7.97
N ASP A 322 -20.88 -14.24 -9.25
CA ASP A 322 -21.77 -13.77 -10.33
C ASP A 322 -22.60 -14.90 -10.94
N GLY A 323 -23.55 -14.52 -11.80
CA GLY A 323 -24.44 -15.43 -12.50
C GLY A 323 -23.86 -16.12 -13.73
N ASN A 324 -22.54 -15.96 -14.01
CA ASN A 324 -21.90 -16.65 -15.14
C ASN A 324 -21.71 -18.15 -14.91
N GLY A 325 -22.02 -18.63 -13.71
CA GLY A 325 -22.56 -19.92 -13.36
C GLY A 325 -21.68 -21.15 -13.46
N ALA A 326 -20.63 -21.15 -14.22
CA ALA A 326 -19.77 -22.33 -14.33
C ALA A 326 -18.90 -22.49 -13.08
N LYS A 327 -18.89 -23.69 -12.49
CA LYS A 327 -17.95 -24.09 -11.41
C LYS A 327 -16.50 -24.15 -11.92
N GLN A 328 -16.09 -23.13 -12.64
CA GLN A 328 -14.77 -23.00 -13.24
C GLN A 328 -14.27 -21.56 -13.11
N ARG A 329 -12.98 -21.36 -13.32
CA ARG A 329 -12.30 -20.09 -13.30
C ARG A 329 -12.69 -19.19 -12.11
N GLY A 330 -12.32 -19.64 -10.91
CA GLY A 330 -12.31 -18.79 -9.71
C GLY A 330 -13.63 -18.62 -8.98
N MET A 331 -14.75 -19.16 -9.46
CA MET A 331 -16.01 -19.14 -8.72
C MET A 331 -15.96 -20.11 -7.54
N ASP A 332 -16.54 -19.74 -6.40
CA ASP A 332 -16.54 -20.55 -5.17
C ASP A 332 -17.91 -20.67 -4.49
N GLY A 333 -18.96 -20.12 -5.09
CA GLY A 333 -20.30 -20.18 -4.51
C GLY A 333 -21.40 -19.70 -5.44
N PRO A 334 -22.66 -19.72 -4.98
CA PRO A 334 -23.82 -19.29 -5.74
C PRO A 334 -23.82 -17.78 -6.01
N GLU A 335 -24.44 -17.35 -7.11
CA GLU A 335 -24.67 -15.94 -7.41
C GLU A 335 -25.30 -15.21 -6.22
N GLY A 336 -24.70 -14.08 -5.82
CA GLY A 336 -25.13 -13.30 -4.68
C GLY A 336 -24.54 -13.73 -3.34
N SER A 337 -23.72 -14.78 -3.27
CA SER A 337 -22.85 -15.04 -2.13
C SER A 337 -21.51 -14.30 -2.28
N VAL A 338 -20.79 -14.09 -1.18
CA VAL A 338 -19.48 -13.45 -1.22
C VAL A 338 -18.44 -14.37 -1.85
N HIS A 339 -17.61 -13.83 -2.74
CA HIS A 339 -16.48 -14.55 -3.34
C HIS A 339 -15.24 -14.44 -2.45
N ARG A 340 -14.63 -15.56 -2.06
CA ARG A 340 -13.49 -15.57 -1.13
C ARG A 340 -12.26 -16.32 -1.61
N LEU A 341 -12.35 -16.97 -2.74
CA LEU A 341 -11.25 -17.82 -3.23
C LEU A 341 -9.98 -17.01 -3.54
N ASN A 342 -10.13 -15.75 -4.00
CA ASN A 342 -9.01 -14.83 -4.24
C ASN A 342 -8.33 -14.32 -2.95
N LEU A 343 -8.93 -14.52 -1.78
CA LEU A 343 -8.32 -14.28 -0.47
C LEU A 343 -7.42 -15.45 -0.02
N ARG A 344 -7.25 -16.44 -0.89
CA ARG A 344 -6.52 -17.69 -0.63
C ARG A 344 -7.14 -18.51 0.50
N THR A 345 -8.48 -18.42 0.67
CA THR A 345 -9.21 -19.30 1.57
C THR A 345 -9.38 -20.70 0.94
N PRO A 346 -9.39 -21.79 1.70
CA PRO A 346 -9.40 -21.85 3.16
C PRO A 346 -8.02 -21.75 3.82
N ASP A 347 -6.94 -21.48 3.07
CA ASP A 347 -5.58 -21.45 3.61
C ASP A 347 -5.36 -20.28 4.59
N THR A 348 -6.33 -19.33 4.64
CA THR A 348 -6.33 -18.21 5.57
C THR A 348 -7.60 -18.21 6.42
N GLY A 349 -7.46 -17.90 7.69
CA GLY A 349 -8.57 -17.82 8.63
C GLY A 349 -9.51 -16.64 8.38
N MET A 350 -9.00 -15.53 7.88
CA MET A 350 -9.61 -14.24 7.53
C MET A 350 -11.07 -14.06 8.01
N ARG A 351 -11.24 -13.85 9.31
CA ARG A 351 -12.56 -13.63 9.91
C ARG A 351 -12.48 -12.77 11.16
N LEU A 352 -13.61 -12.20 11.51
CA LEU A 352 -13.82 -11.65 12.85
C LEU A 352 -14.86 -12.50 13.56
N THR A 353 -14.62 -12.75 14.84
CA THR A 353 -15.56 -13.43 15.70
C THR A 353 -15.83 -12.58 16.94
N TYR A 354 -17.11 -12.38 17.29
CA TYR A 354 -17.53 -11.67 18.47
C TYR A 354 -18.48 -12.48 19.30
N THR A 355 -18.14 -12.71 20.56
CA THR A 355 -19.00 -13.39 21.53
C THR A 355 -19.66 -12.32 22.44
N PHE A 356 -20.98 -12.26 22.43
CA PHE A 356 -21.76 -11.25 23.15
C PHE A 356 -21.73 -11.44 24.66
N ALA A 357 -21.59 -10.36 25.39
CA ALA A 357 -21.80 -10.31 26.84
C ALA A 357 -23.27 -10.41 27.20
N GLY A 358 -24.17 -9.99 26.33
CA GLY A 358 -25.62 -10.11 26.51
C GLY A 358 -26.16 -9.23 27.64
N THR A 359 -25.63 -8.03 27.78
CA THR A 359 -25.99 -7.08 28.85
C THR A 359 -27.39 -6.50 28.71
N GLY A 360 -28.13 -6.82 27.64
CA GLY A 360 -29.39 -6.19 27.26
C GLY A 360 -29.24 -4.79 26.67
N LYS A 361 -28.04 -4.23 26.67
CA LYS A 361 -27.71 -2.94 26.04
C LYS A 361 -27.07 -3.15 24.66
N THR A 362 -26.96 -2.09 23.89
CA THR A 362 -26.16 -2.10 22.65
C THR A 362 -24.69 -2.28 23.02
N GLU A 363 -24.07 -3.30 22.43
CA GLU A 363 -22.65 -3.55 22.49
C GLU A 363 -22.00 -2.92 21.26
N SER A 364 -20.74 -2.51 21.36
CA SER A 364 -19.98 -1.93 20.26
C SER A 364 -18.69 -2.69 20.07
N PHE A 365 -18.34 -2.95 18.82
CA PHE A 365 -17.12 -3.67 18.48
C PHE A 365 -16.47 -3.14 17.23
N ARG A 366 -15.15 -3.01 17.27
CA ARG A 366 -14.29 -2.76 16.15
C ARG A 366 -12.95 -3.46 16.42
N PRO A 367 -12.42 -4.30 15.51
CA PRO A 367 -11.13 -4.96 15.71
C PRO A 367 -10.00 -3.93 15.80
N GLN A 368 -8.99 -4.22 16.61
CA GLN A 368 -7.86 -3.32 16.88
C GLN A 368 -6.53 -3.89 16.38
N ASN A 369 -6.44 -5.21 16.19
CA ASN A 369 -5.17 -5.89 15.94
C ASN A 369 -5.03 -6.41 14.51
N THR A 370 -5.96 -6.07 13.63
CA THR A 370 -6.03 -6.51 12.24
C THR A 370 -6.70 -5.46 11.36
N PHE A 371 -6.64 -5.67 10.05
CA PHE A 371 -7.44 -4.98 9.04
C PHE A 371 -7.68 -5.91 7.86
N PHE A 372 -8.63 -5.59 7.00
CA PHE A 372 -8.92 -6.35 5.79
C PHE A 372 -9.08 -5.45 4.58
N GLY A 373 -8.77 -5.96 3.39
CA GLY A 373 -9.20 -5.37 2.12
C GLY A 373 -10.55 -5.95 1.74
N TYR A 374 -11.60 -5.13 1.70
CA TYR A 374 -12.93 -5.60 1.37
C TYR A 374 -13.86 -4.48 0.88
N ARG A 375 -14.89 -4.89 0.15
CA ARG A 375 -16.06 -4.09 -0.19
C ARG A 375 -17.31 -4.62 0.51
N LEU A 376 -17.36 -5.94 0.70
CA LEU A 376 -18.50 -6.64 1.28
C LEU A 376 -18.11 -7.43 2.51
N VAL A 377 -19.10 -7.66 3.35
CA VAL A 377 -18.97 -8.67 4.42
C VAL A 377 -20.15 -9.63 4.37
N SER A 378 -19.89 -10.90 4.71
CA SER A 378 -20.95 -11.85 5.05
C SER A 378 -20.92 -12.14 6.54
N ILE A 379 -22.11 -12.19 7.16
CA ILE A 379 -22.26 -12.33 8.60
C ILE A 379 -23.21 -13.47 8.90
N THR A 380 -22.79 -14.35 9.80
CA THR A 380 -23.61 -15.42 10.39
C THR A 380 -23.62 -15.32 11.90
N ALA A 381 -24.61 -15.90 12.56
CA ALA A 381 -24.71 -15.90 14.01
C ALA A 381 -25.30 -17.19 14.56
N THR A 382 -24.92 -17.54 15.80
CA THR A 382 -25.43 -18.74 16.49
C THR A 382 -26.80 -18.54 17.14
N ASP A 383 -27.24 -17.29 17.37
CA ASP A 383 -28.60 -16.91 17.80
C ASP A 383 -28.95 -15.57 17.09
N GLU A 384 -30.16 -15.04 17.29
CA GLU A 384 -30.62 -13.80 16.68
C GLU A 384 -29.70 -12.63 17.11
N VAL A 385 -29.14 -11.93 16.13
CA VAL A 385 -28.35 -10.69 16.31
C VAL A 385 -29.08 -9.53 15.63
N ARG A 386 -29.20 -8.42 16.34
CA ARG A 386 -29.75 -7.15 15.85
C ARG A 386 -28.62 -6.16 15.66
N ILE A 387 -28.27 -5.86 14.42
CA ILE A 387 -27.21 -4.90 14.06
C ILE A 387 -27.88 -3.55 13.81
N ARG A 388 -27.66 -2.60 14.72
CA ARG A 388 -28.23 -1.24 14.68
C ARG A 388 -27.42 -0.31 13.77
N SER A 389 -26.10 -0.49 13.79
CA SER A 389 -25.16 0.24 12.94
C SER A 389 -24.04 -0.70 12.51
N LEU A 390 -23.64 -0.61 11.25
CA LEU A 390 -22.44 -1.24 10.73
C LEU A 390 -21.81 -0.27 9.74
N ARG A 391 -20.54 0.06 9.97
CA ARG A 391 -19.77 0.93 9.08
C ARG A 391 -18.47 0.24 8.71
N SER A 392 -17.96 0.50 7.51
CA SER A 392 -16.60 0.16 7.12
C SER A 392 -15.74 1.40 7.32
N VAL A 393 -14.76 1.33 8.24
CA VAL A 393 -13.88 2.46 8.56
C VAL A 393 -12.53 2.23 7.92
N PRO A 394 -12.14 3.04 6.91
CA PRO A 394 -10.88 2.86 6.21
C PRO A 394 -9.67 3.04 7.12
N VAL A 395 -8.63 2.25 6.85
CA VAL A 395 -7.32 2.33 7.50
C VAL A 395 -6.25 2.66 6.47
N THR A 396 -5.32 3.57 6.83
CA THR A 396 -4.28 4.04 5.93
C THR A 396 -3.17 4.77 6.69
N SER A 397 -1.98 4.86 6.11
CA SER A 397 -0.93 5.78 6.58
C SER A 397 -1.05 7.19 5.98
N ILE A 398 -2.09 7.48 5.21
CA ILE A 398 -2.35 8.81 4.67
C ILE A 398 -3.38 9.51 5.56
N ALA A 399 -2.91 10.40 6.44
CA ALA A 399 -3.79 11.25 7.21
C ALA A 399 -4.52 12.27 6.30
N LYS A 400 -5.68 12.78 6.75
CA LYS A 400 -6.48 13.73 5.96
C LYS A 400 -5.67 14.97 5.55
N GLU A 401 -4.84 15.45 6.44
CA GLU A 401 -4.01 16.65 6.26
C GLU A 401 -2.91 16.47 5.21
N GLN A 402 -2.57 15.21 4.89
CA GLN A 402 -1.57 14.85 3.89
C GLN A 402 -2.14 14.77 2.47
N GLU A 403 -3.45 14.84 2.28
CA GLU A 403 -4.05 14.85 0.94
C GLU A 403 -3.77 16.18 0.24
N THR A 404 -3.19 16.12 -0.97
CA THR A 404 -2.60 17.28 -1.66
C THR A 404 -3.24 17.61 -2.99
N GLY A 405 -3.70 16.62 -3.74
CA GLY A 405 -4.16 16.80 -5.11
C GLY A 405 -5.64 16.49 -5.31
N VAL A 406 -6.31 17.38 -6.03
CA VAL A 406 -7.69 17.19 -6.51
C VAL A 406 -7.73 17.43 -8.00
N ILE A 407 -8.20 16.44 -8.76
CA ILE A 407 -8.35 16.55 -10.20
C ILE A 407 -9.73 16.02 -10.63
N THR A 408 -10.39 16.75 -11.51
CA THR A 408 -11.73 16.42 -12.02
C THR A 408 -11.80 16.75 -13.51
N THR A 409 -12.48 15.92 -14.27
CA THR A 409 -12.70 16.10 -15.71
C THR A 409 -14.20 16.08 -16.04
N GLY A 410 -14.56 16.45 -17.26
CA GLY A 410 -15.92 16.29 -17.78
C GLY A 410 -16.30 14.84 -18.10
N ASN A 411 -15.34 13.90 -18.07
CA ASN A 411 -15.59 12.48 -18.37
C ASN A 411 -15.80 11.68 -17.08
N PRO A 412 -17.00 11.17 -16.80
CA PRO A 412 -17.30 10.47 -15.55
C PRO A 412 -16.53 9.16 -15.37
N LEU A 413 -16.17 8.45 -16.45
CA LEU A 413 -15.40 7.21 -16.38
C LEU A 413 -13.94 7.49 -16.02
N VAL A 414 -13.36 8.57 -16.56
CA VAL A 414 -12.00 9.02 -16.16
C VAL A 414 -11.99 9.49 -14.70
N ASN A 415 -13.04 10.20 -14.25
CA ASN A 415 -13.16 10.56 -12.83
C ASN A 415 -13.27 9.33 -11.93
N ARG A 416 -13.92 8.27 -12.39
CA ARG A 416 -13.98 6.99 -11.67
C ARG A 416 -12.60 6.33 -11.63
N LEU A 417 -11.84 6.35 -12.72
CA LEU A 417 -10.45 5.86 -12.76
C LEU A 417 -9.57 6.59 -11.73
N ILE A 418 -9.65 7.92 -11.70
CA ILE A 418 -8.94 8.75 -10.71
C ILE A 418 -9.33 8.36 -9.28
N SER A 419 -10.64 8.23 -9.02
CA SER A 419 -11.15 7.79 -7.71
C SER A 419 -10.63 6.40 -7.33
N ASN A 420 -10.65 5.44 -8.25
CA ASN A 420 -10.15 4.08 -8.03
C ASN A 420 -8.64 4.08 -7.69
N THR A 421 -7.87 4.96 -8.32
CA THR A 421 -6.44 5.14 -8.03
C THR A 421 -6.21 5.69 -6.64
N ILE A 422 -6.97 6.71 -6.22
CA ILE A 422 -6.88 7.29 -4.87
C ILE A 422 -7.24 6.25 -3.80
N TRP A 423 -8.31 5.49 -4.01
CA TRP A 423 -8.70 4.43 -3.09
C TRP A 423 -7.70 3.28 -3.05
N GLY A 424 -7.09 2.93 -4.19
CA GLY A 424 -5.98 1.98 -4.25
C GLY A 424 -4.78 2.44 -3.44
N GLN A 425 -4.38 3.71 -3.56
CA GLN A 425 -3.28 4.29 -2.76
C GLN A 425 -3.60 4.29 -1.27
N ARG A 426 -4.78 4.79 -0.85
CA ARG A 426 -5.19 4.81 0.55
C ARG A 426 -5.18 3.41 1.18
N SER A 427 -5.59 2.41 0.41
CA SER A 427 -5.67 1.02 0.87
C SER A 427 -4.32 0.33 1.00
N ASN A 428 -3.33 0.76 0.24
CA ASN A 428 -2.05 0.08 0.14
C ASN A 428 -0.87 0.87 0.74
N TYR A 429 -1.02 2.17 1.02
CA TYR A 429 -0.04 2.90 1.82
C TYR A 429 -0.38 2.72 3.30
N LEU A 430 0.10 1.61 3.87
CA LEU A 430 -0.24 1.15 5.22
C LEU A 430 1.02 0.62 5.92
N SER A 431 1.74 1.53 6.58
CA SER A 431 3.08 1.37 7.15
C SER A 431 4.18 1.12 6.11
N VAL A 432 3.89 0.35 5.08
CA VAL A 432 4.70 0.11 3.87
C VAL A 432 3.78 0.21 2.66
N PRO A 433 4.30 0.42 1.44
CA PRO A 433 3.48 0.39 0.23
C PRO A 433 3.14 -1.06 -0.14
N THR A 434 2.07 -1.60 0.46
CA THR A 434 1.66 -2.99 0.22
C THR A 434 1.12 -3.17 -1.21
N ASP A 435 1.33 -4.33 -1.79
CA ASP A 435 0.79 -4.70 -3.11
C ASP A 435 -0.74 -4.79 -3.09
N CYS A 436 -1.29 -5.36 -2.03
CA CYS A 436 -2.71 -5.61 -1.88
C CYS A 436 -3.11 -5.64 -0.39
N PRO A 437 -4.38 -5.33 -0.02
CA PRO A 437 -4.82 -5.32 1.37
C PRO A 437 -5.63 -6.53 1.78
N GLN A 438 -6.07 -7.42 0.84
CA GLN A 438 -7.16 -8.35 1.08
C GLN A 438 -6.75 -9.79 1.41
N ARG A 439 -5.57 -10.24 0.97
CA ARG A 439 -5.08 -11.60 1.15
C ARG A 439 -3.86 -11.64 2.09
N ASN A 440 -3.34 -12.83 2.33
CA ASN A 440 -2.17 -13.07 3.18
C ASN A 440 -0.81 -12.72 2.55
N GLU A 441 -0.76 -11.72 1.70
CA GLU A 441 0.44 -11.12 1.11
C GLU A 441 0.75 -9.80 1.81
N ARG A 442 0.16 -8.68 1.40
CA ARG A 442 0.25 -7.35 2.03
C ARG A 442 1.71 -6.95 2.28
N LEU A 443 2.52 -7.05 1.23
CA LEU A 443 3.96 -6.85 1.28
C LEU A 443 4.37 -5.62 0.47
N GLY A 444 5.47 -4.98 0.86
CA GLY A 444 6.04 -3.83 0.15
C GLY A 444 6.75 -4.25 -1.14
N TRP A 445 5.99 -4.70 -2.14
CA TRP A 445 6.52 -5.04 -3.46
C TRP A 445 7.11 -3.81 -4.14
N THR A 446 8.37 -3.93 -4.54
CA THR A 446 9.16 -2.78 -4.96
C THR A 446 8.81 -2.30 -6.37
N ALA A 447 8.40 -3.20 -7.28
CA ALA A 447 7.92 -2.79 -8.60
C ALA A 447 6.62 -1.98 -8.53
N ASP A 448 5.63 -2.49 -7.78
CA ASP A 448 4.36 -1.79 -7.54
C ASP A 448 4.60 -0.36 -7.05
N THR A 449 5.54 -0.25 -6.10
CA THR A 449 5.90 1.04 -5.51
C THR A 449 6.56 1.95 -6.53
N GLN A 450 7.58 1.48 -7.26
CA GLN A 450 8.34 2.35 -8.16
C GLN A 450 7.50 2.84 -9.35
N VAL A 451 6.62 2.00 -9.92
CA VAL A 451 5.76 2.42 -11.03
C VAL A 451 4.69 3.43 -10.62
N PHE A 452 4.32 3.46 -9.35
CA PHE A 452 3.26 4.32 -8.81
C PHE A 452 3.76 5.50 -7.98
N ALA A 453 5.00 5.51 -7.53
CA ALA A 453 5.51 6.49 -6.57
C ALA A 453 5.19 7.93 -6.97
N GLU A 454 5.43 8.30 -8.22
CA GLU A 454 5.17 9.66 -8.71
C GLU A 454 3.68 10.00 -8.75
N THR A 455 2.83 9.07 -9.16
CA THR A 455 1.36 9.22 -9.05
C THR A 455 0.94 9.50 -7.62
N GLY A 456 1.49 8.72 -6.68
CA GLY A 456 1.18 8.83 -5.26
C GLY A 456 1.51 10.20 -4.66
N THR A 457 2.59 10.87 -5.13
CA THR A 457 2.99 12.20 -4.65
C THR A 457 2.02 13.31 -5.04
N PHE A 458 1.27 13.14 -6.12
CA PHE A 458 0.24 14.12 -6.49
C PHE A 458 -1.00 14.05 -5.60
N PHE A 459 -1.38 12.87 -5.14
CA PHE A 459 -2.59 12.71 -4.32
C PHE A 459 -2.34 12.89 -2.82
N ALA A 460 -1.11 12.64 -2.37
CA ALA A 460 -0.75 12.79 -0.96
C ALA A 460 0.70 13.22 -0.78
N SER A 461 0.98 13.91 0.34
CA SER A 461 2.34 14.21 0.79
C SER A 461 3.01 12.94 1.32
N THR A 462 3.59 12.15 0.42
CA THR A 462 4.21 10.85 0.72
C THR A 462 5.67 10.95 1.15
N ARG A 463 6.21 12.16 1.30
CA ARG A 463 7.61 12.41 1.63
C ARG A 463 8.09 11.57 2.83
N GLN A 464 7.45 11.73 3.97
CA GLN A 464 7.85 11.04 5.20
C GLN A 464 7.58 9.54 5.15
N PHE A 465 6.50 9.13 4.50
CA PHE A 465 6.20 7.73 4.26
C PHE A 465 7.34 7.03 3.50
N PHE A 466 7.88 7.67 2.47
CA PHE A 466 9.00 7.13 1.71
C PHE A 466 10.34 7.21 2.46
N HIS A 467 10.58 8.22 3.32
CA HIS A 467 11.75 8.19 4.21
C HIS A 467 11.78 6.93 5.09
N LYS A 468 10.62 6.59 5.68
CA LYS A 468 10.50 5.36 6.47
C LYS A 468 10.75 4.12 5.62
N TRP A 469 10.09 4.01 4.45
CA TRP A 469 10.22 2.83 3.62
C TRP A 469 11.61 2.68 2.98
N MET A 470 12.26 3.77 2.61
CA MET A 470 13.65 3.74 2.14
C MET A 470 14.65 3.29 3.22
N ARG A 471 14.33 3.51 4.50
CA ARG A 471 15.11 2.89 5.59
C ARG A 471 14.90 1.36 5.57
N ASP A 472 13.69 0.87 5.36
CA ASP A 472 13.43 -0.57 5.24
C ASP A 472 14.16 -1.17 4.03
N MET A 473 14.24 -0.44 2.91
CA MET A 473 15.00 -0.84 1.73
C MET A 473 16.49 -0.99 2.04
N ARG A 474 17.11 0.00 2.70
CA ARG A 474 18.52 -0.05 3.12
C ARG A 474 18.78 -1.17 4.13
N ASP A 475 17.88 -1.36 5.10
CA ASP A 475 17.99 -2.42 6.10
C ASP A 475 17.93 -3.82 5.44
N THR A 476 17.27 -3.94 4.29
CA THR A 476 17.12 -5.19 3.54
C THR A 476 18.19 -5.37 2.46
N GLN A 477 18.95 -4.32 2.09
CA GLN A 477 19.95 -4.38 1.03
C GLN A 477 20.98 -5.48 1.28
N SER A 478 21.33 -6.24 0.24
CA SER A 478 22.35 -7.28 0.31
C SER A 478 23.75 -6.71 0.54
N PRO A 479 24.70 -7.48 1.10
CA PRO A 479 26.09 -7.04 1.24
C PRO A 479 26.74 -6.66 -0.10
N GLN A 480 26.30 -7.26 -1.20
CA GLN A 480 26.79 -6.99 -2.56
C GLN A 480 26.17 -5.71 -3.16
N GLY A 481 25.14 -5.15 -2.55
CA GLY A 481 24.48 -3.92 -2.99
C GLY A 481 23.10 -4.10 -3.63
N GLY A 482 22.64 -5.35 -3.82
CA GLY A 482 21.33 -5.63 -4.40
C GLY A 482 20.18 -5.15 -3.49
N PHE A 483 19.21 -4.42 -4.04
CA PHE A 483 17.95 -4.15 -3.37
C PHE A 483 16.96 -5.29 -3.54
N PRO A 484 16.02 -5.48 -2.59
CA PRO A 484 15.07 -6.59 -2.64
C PRO A 484 13.92 -6.36 -3.62
N GLY A 485 13.26 -7.44 -4.00
CA GLY A 485 11.95 -7.36 -4.68
C GLY A 485 10.81 -6.97 -3.74
N VAL A 486 10.99 -7.13 -2.41
CA VAL A 486 10.04 -6.81 -1.34
C VAL A 486 10.78 -6.18 -0.17
N ALA A 487 10.26 -5.07 0.38
CA ALA A 487 10.81 -4.41 1.57
C ALA A 487 9.67 -3.97 2.54
N PRO A 488 9.84 -4.15 3.86
CA PRO A 488 10.94 -4.90 4.47
C PRO A 488 10.81 -6.38 4.22
N MET A 489 11.93 -7.05 4.11
CA MET A 489 11.98 -8.50 4.19
C MET A 489 12.47 -8.91 5.57
N GLY A 490 11.76 -9.79 6.23
CA GLY A 490 12.25 -10.47 7.42
C GLY A 490 13.32 -11.50 7.04
N GLN A 491 13.25 -12.69 7.59
CA GLN A 491 14.09 -13.82 7.14
C GLN A 491 13.77 -14.29 5.72
N TYR A 492 12.90 -13.56 5.07
CA TYR A 492 12.18 -13.90 3.87
C TYR A 492 13.01 -13.63 2.61
N GLY A 493 13.28 -14.70 1.85
CA GLY A 493 13.81 -14.61 0.48
C GLY A 493 15.25 -14.12 0.34
N SER A 494 15.94 -13.86 1.44
CA SER A 494 17.34 -13.42 1.41
C SER A 494 18.35 -14.54 1.24
N THR A 495 17.90 -15.77 1.07
CA THR A 495 18.77 -16.92 1.29
C THR A 495 19.72 -17.21 0.15
N ASN A 496 19.51 -16.70 -1.05
CA ASN A 496 20.33 -17.09 -2.20
C ASN A 496 20.74 -15.88 -3.04
N GLY A 497 21.81 -15.22 -2.61
CA GLY A 497 22.56 -14.39 -3.49
C GLY A 497 21.89 -13.05 -3.77
N ASP A 498 22.24 -12.49 -4.82
CA ASP A 498 21.90 -11.24 -5.37
C ASP A 498 20.38 -11.05 -5.56
N MET A 499 19.78 -10.21 -4.74
CA MET A 499 18.34 -9.89 -4.79
C MET A 499 17.96 -8.97 -5.97
N MET A 500 18.82 -8.85 -6.96
CA MET A 500 18.71 -7.92 -8.07
C MET A 500 17.73 -8.39 -9.15
N ARG A 501 16.46 -8.18 -8.92
CA ARG A 501 15.45 -8.29 -9.97
C ARG A 501 15.16 -6.91 -10.51
N LEU A 502 15.72 -6.61 -11.69
CA LEU A 502 15.55 -5.28 -12.29
C LEU A 502 14.10 -5.07 -12.76
N GLY A 503 13.62 -3.82 -12.64
CA GLY A 503 12.20 -3.49 -12.68
C GLY A 503 11.55 -3.51 -11.29
N TRP A 504 12.17 -4.17 -10.30
CA TRP A 504 11.79 -4.22 -8.88
C TRP A 504 12.81 -3.50 -8.00
N ALA A 505 14.02 -4.00 -7.98
CA ALA A 505 15.12 -3.49 -7.16
C ALA A 505 15.42 -2.00 -7.42
N ASP A 506 15.16 -1.52 -8.62
CA ASP A 506 15.34 -0.13 -9.06
C ASP A 506 14.52 0.88 -8.24
N ALA A 507 13.50 0.42 -7.50
CA ALA A 507 12.81 1.25 -6.50
C ALA A 507 13.79 1.91 -5.53
N GLY A 508 14.95 1.28 -5.26
CA GLY A 508 16.02 1.84 -4.43
C GLY A 508 16.63 3.12 -4.98
N VAL A 509 16.53 3.37 -6.28
CA VAL A 509 16.97 4.60 -6.96
C VAL A 509 15.79 5.48 -7.36
N ILE A 510 14.75 4.88 -7.93
CA ILE A 510 13.59 5.60 -8.48
C ILE A 510 12.84 6.36 -7.39
N VAL A 511 12.58 5.73 -6.24
CA VAL A 511 11.80 6.38 -5.17
C VAL A 511 12.53 7.58 -4.57
N PRO A 512 13.83 7.52 -4.20
CA PRO A 512 14.58 8.71 -3.80
C PRO A 512 14.57 9.82 -4.86
N TRP A 513 14.72 9.47 -6.14
CA TRP A 513 14.68 10.45 -7.23
C TRP A 513 13.29 11.10 -7.36
N VAL A 514 12.20 10.33 -7.25
CA VAL A 514 10.82 10.86 -7.26
C VAL A 514 10.60 11.82 -6.10
N VAL A 515 10.96 11.41 -4.87
CA VAL A 515 10.76 12.24 -3.67
C VAL A 515 11.57 13.51 -3.76
N TRP A 516 12.84 13.43 -4.20
CA TRP A 516 13.66 14.60 -4.43
C TRP A 516 13.04 15.54 -5.47
N LYS A 517 12.65 15.03 -6.62
CA LYS A 517 12.04 15.81 -7.71
C LYS A 517 10.73 16.49 -7.27
N GLN A 518 9.88 15.79 -6.56
CA GLN A 518 8.54 16.27 -6.19
C GLN A 518 8.56 17.21 -4.97
N PHE A 519 9.48 17.00 -4.03
CA PHE A 519 9.49 17.74 -2.76
C PHE A 519 10.74 18.60 -2.55
N ALA A 520 11.68 18.65 -3.48
CA ALA A 520 13.04 19.23 -3.30
C ALA A 520 13.77 18.65 -2.08
N ASP A 521 13.52 17.38 -1.78
CA ASP A 521 14.03 16.72 -0.60
C ASP A 521 15.45 16.19 -0.83
N ARG A 522 16.44 17.00 -0.49
CA ARG A 522 17.84 16.60 -0.55
C ARG A 522 18.17 15.49 0.46
N GLN A 523 17.50 15.50 1.62
CA GLN A 523 17.80 14.57 2.70
C GLN A 523 17.61 13.11 2.24
N ILE A 524 16.54 12.80 1.49
CA ILE A 524 16.32 11.43 1.00
C ILE A 524 17.44 10.97 0.06
N VAL A 525 18.00 11.88 -0.73
CA VAL A 525 19.15 11.58 -1.59
C VAL A 525 20.39 11.30 -0.74
N ASP A 526 20.69 12.18 0.23
CA ASP A 526 21.88 12.07 1.07
C ASP A 526 21.86 10.80 1.92
N GLU A 527 20.70 10.45 2.51
CA GLU A 527 20.52 9.24 3.33
C GLU A 527 20.63 7.92 2.55
N ASN A 528 20.29 7.93 1.27
CA ASN A 528 20.28 6.73 0.43
C ASN A 528 21.47 6.65 -0.53
N TRP A 529 22.33 7.66 -0.60
CA TRP A 529 23.36 7.78 -1.63
C TRP A 529 24.29 6.55 -1.69
N GLU A 530 24.85 6.15 -0.55
CA GLU A 530 25.77 5.01 -0.49
C GLU A 530 25.10 3.71 -0.95
N ALA A 531 23.85 3.50 -0.55
CA ALA A 531 23.09 2.32 -0.94
C ALA A 531 22.76 2.31 -2.44
N MET A 532 22.38 3.47 -2.99
CA MET A 532 22.14 3.63 -4.43
C MET A 532 23.43 3.44 -5.23
N GLU A 533 24.54 4.01 -4.77
CA GLU A 533 25.84 3.88 -5.43
C GLU A 533 26.33 2.42 -5.46
N LYS A 534 26.17 1.69 -4.37
CA LYS A 534 26.48 0.24 -4.32
C LYS A 534 25.60 -0.52 -5.30
N PHE A 535 24.31 -0.21 -5.38
CA PHE A 535 23.36 -0.89 -6.26
C PHE A 535 23.74 -0.71 -7.74
N VAL A 536 23.87 0.55 -8.20
CA VAL A 536 24.20 0.80 -9.62
C VAL A 536 25.62 0.36 -9.98
N GLY A 537 26.56 0.43 -9.03
CA GLY A 537 27.90 -0.10 -9.20
C GLY A 537 27.90 -1.62 -9.38
N HIS A 538 27.14 -2.33 -8.54
CA HIS A 538 27.00 -3.78 -8.64
C HIS A 538 26.33 -4.20 -9.95
N ILE A 539 25.30 -3.48 -10.42
CA ILE A 539 24.73 -3.71 -11.75
C ILE A 539 25.82 -3.56 -12.83
N ASN A 540 26.54 -2.43 -12.79
CA ASN A 540 27.57 -2.13 -13.79
C ASN A 540 28.67 -3.21 -13.82
N ASP A 541 29.12 -3.67 -12.65
CA ASP A 541 30.30 -4.52 -12.54
C ASP A 541 30.00 -6.02 -12.73
N THR A 542 28.78 -6.46 -12.42
CA THR A 542 28.45 -7.90 -12.36
C THR A 542 27.37 -8.37 -13.32
N LYS A 543 26.28 -7.65 -13.46
CA LYS A 543 25.15 -8.06 -14.32
C LYS A 543 25.34 -7.71 -15.78
N TYR A 544 26.11 -6.70 -16.10
CA TYR A 544 26.37 -6.19 -17.44
C TYR A 544 27.85 -6.26 -17.84
N ASP A 545 28.65 -7.00 -17.11
CA ASP A 545 29.86 -7.57 -17.68
C ASP A 545 29.40 -8.46 -18.83
N HIS A 546 29.53 -7.94 -20.06
CA HIS A 546 29.12 -8.41 -21.39
C HIS A 546 29.13 -9.94 -21.65
N LYS A 547 29.57 -10.73 -20.69
CA LYS A 547 29.66 -12.18 -20.69
C LYS A 547 28.62 -12.90 -19.87
N ALA A 548 27.90 -12.20 -19.00
CA ALA A 548 27.17 -12.82 -17.88
C ALA A 548 25.70 -13.13 -18.16
N LEU A 549 25.13 -12.61 -19.24
CA LEU A 549 23.75 -12.87 -19.61
C LEU A 549 23.61 -14.14 -20.48
N SER A 550 24.46 -15.12 -20.21
CA SER A 550 24.26 -16.44 -20.73
C SER A 550 23.08 -17.13 -20.05
N LYS A 551 22.45 -18.05 -20.78
CA LYS A 551 21.31 -18.88 -20.35
C LYS A 551 21.49 -19.53 -18.97
N GLU A 552 22.71 -19.68 -18.49
CA GLU A 552 23.06 -20.36 -17.24
C GLU A 552 23.11 -19.43 -16.04
N ASN A 553 23.27 -18.11 -16.26
CA ASN A 553 23.41 -17.09 -15.21
C ASN A 553 22.22 -16.14 -15.13
N SER A 554 21.16 -16.32 -15.90
CA SER A 554 19.95 -15.52 -15.81
C SER A 554 19.14 -15.95 -14.59
N ASP A 555 19.31 -15.26 -13.47
CA ASP A 555 18.33 -15.33 -12.38
C ASP A 555 16.93 -15.08 -12.94
N TYR A 556 15.95 -15.77 -12.37
CA TYR A 556 14.55 -15.56 -12.72
C TYR A 556 14.18 -14.07 -12.58
N GLN A 557 13.83 -13.42 -13.67
CA GLN A 557 13.33 -12.05 -13.71
C GLN A 557 11.80 -12.06 -13.86
N TRP A 558 11.14 -11.02 -13.37
CA TRP A 558 9.69 -10.91 -13.50
C TRP A 558 9.26 -10.15 -14.75
N ALA A 559 10.17 -9.46 -15.42
CA ALA A 559 9.95 -8.70 -16.65
C ALA A 559 8.74 -7.77 -16.58
N ASP A 560 7.98 -7.60 -17.64
CA ASP A 560 6.78 -6.78 -17.65
C ASP A 560 5.58 -7.57 -17.07
N TRP A 561 5.52 -7.61 -15.75
CA TRP A 561 4.62 -8.46 -14.96
C TRP A 561 3.15 -8.27 -15.34
N LEU A 562 2.44 -9.37 -15.58
CA LEU A 562 1.03 -9.43 -15.95
C LEU A 562 0.67 -8.76 -17.29
N SER A 563 1.63 -8.65 -18.21
CA SER A 563 1.37 -8.24 -19.60
C SER A 563 0.53 -9.28 -20.34
N TYR A 564 -0.10 -8.83 -21.46
CA TYR A 564 -0.76 -9.69 -22.44
C TYR A 564 0.14 -10.00 -23.64
N GLU A 565 1.41 -9.65 -23.54
CA GLU A 565 2.38 -9.83 -24.62
C GLU A 565 2.82 -11.29 -24.79
N PRO A 566 3.34 -11.68 -25.97
CA PRO A 566 3.73 -13.07 -26.25
C PRO A 566 4.78 -13.67 -25.31
N LEU A 567 5.64 -12.84 -24.72
CA LEU A 567 6.63 -13.24 -23.73
C LEU A 567 6.18 -12.84 -22.32
N GLU A 568 4.99 -13.25 -21.96
CA GLU A 568 4.37 -12.95 -20.68
C GLU A 568 5.26 -13.37 -19.51
N SER A 569 5.28 -12.56 -18.48
CA SER A 569 6.16 -12.69 -17.32
C SER A 569 5.58 -13.54 -16.19
N CYS A 570 4.28 -13.64 -16.06
CA CYS A 570 3.61 -14.35 -14.96
C CYS A 570 3.68 -15.87 -15.10
N GLY A 571 4.81 -16.44 -14.71
CA GLY A 571 5.14 -17.84 -15.01
C GLY A 571 5.53 -18.06 -16.46
N GLY A 572 5.69 -16.96 -17.18
CA GLY A 572 5.71 -16.85 -18.60
C GLY A 572 6.96 -17.36 -19.29
N GLY A 573 6.83 -17.45 -20.57
CA GLY A 573 7.83 -18.07 -21.42
C GLY A 573 7.91 -19.60 -21.27
N ILE A 574 6.95 -20.23 -20.57
CA ILE A 574 6.82 -21.68 -20.54
C ILE A 574 5.95 -22.08 -21.72
N ASP A 575 6.57 -22.21 -22.88
CA ASP A 575 5.77 -22.54 -24.04
C ASP A 575 6.45 -23.57 -24.94
N MET A 576 7.51 -24.17 -24.45
CA MET A 576 8.18 -25.27 -25.14
C MET A 576 8.25 -26.50 -24.24
N THR A 577 8.05 -27.64 -24.82
CA THR A 577 8.41 -28.93 -24.23
C THR A 577 9.77 -29.31 -24.80
N ASP A 578 10.77 -29.56 -23.94
CA ASP A 578 12.04 -30.10 -24.40
C ASP A 578 11.87 -31.54 -24.95
N GLY A 579 12.89 -32.08 -25.56
CA GLY A 579 12.87 -33.43 -26.09
C GLY A 579 12.62 -34.54 -25.05
N GLN A 580 12.48 -34.18 -23.77
CA GLN A 580 12.16 -35.08 -22.66
C GLN A 580 10.77 -34.80 -22.07
N GLY A 581 9.97 -33.96 -22.73
CA GLY A 581 8.61 -33.58 -22.26
C GLY A 581 8.56 -32.60 -21.06
N ARG A 582 9.67 -31.96 -20.70
CA ARG A 582 9.72 -30.99 -19.62
C ARG A 582 9.37 -29.60 -20.17
N ARG A 583 8.60 -28.84 -19.41
CA ARG A 583 8.30 -27.43 -19.72
C ARG A 583 9.58 -26.59 -19.59
N VAL A 584 9.98 -25.92 -20.66
CA VAL A 584 11.13 -25.01 -20.69
C VAL A 584 10.74 -23.63 -21.21
N ARG A 585 11.46 -22.61 -20.78
CA ARG A 585 11.25 -21.25 -21.28
C ARG A 585 11.81 -21.10 -22.69
N ARG A 586 11.17 -20.24 -23.47
CA ARG A 586 11.69 -19.86 -24.79
C ARG A 586 13.02 -19.11 -24.63
N PRO A 587 14.01 -19.30 -25.48
CA PRO A 587 15.25 -18.53 -25.46
C PRO A 587 15.02 -17.02 -25.53
N GLU A 588 14.01 -16.57 -26.28
CA GLU A 588 13.62 -15.16 -26.42
C GLU A 588 13.16 -14.51 -25.12
N THR A 589 12.65 -15.29 -24.15
CA THR A 589 12.29 -14.80 -22.81
C THR A 589 13.51 -14.27 -22.07
N TYR A 590 14.64 -14.96 -22.16
CA TYR A 590 15.89 -14.50 -21.56
C TYR A 590 16.42 -13.23 -22.22
N VAL A 591 16.30 -13.15 -23.54
CA VAL A 591 16.66 -11.93 -24.30
C VAL A 591 15.80 -10.76 -23.86
N TYR A 592 14.50 -10.97 -23.69
CA TYR A 592 13.57 -9.95 -23.23
C TYR A 592 13.88 -9.48 -21.80
N TRP A 593 14.16 -10.40 -20.89
CA TRP A 593 14.54 -10.06 -19.52
C TRP A 593 15.82 -9.21 -19.49
N ASN A 594 16.82 -9.60 -20.25
CA ASN A 594 18.07 -8.85 -20.37
C ASN A 594 17.87 -7.47 -20.94
N TYR A 595 17.04 -7.37 -21.97
CA TYR A 595 16.70 -6.09 -22.58
C TYR A 595 16.06 -5.12 -21.58
N LEU A 596 15.00 -5.55 -20.87
CA LEU A 596 14.34 -4.73 -19.86
C LEU A 596 15.29 -4.36 -18.72
N SER A 597 16.06 -5.31 -18.24
CA SER A 597 17.05 -5.07 -17.18
C SER A 597 18.07 -4.01 -17.59
N ALA A 598 18.59 -4.06 -18.82
CA ALA A 598 19.51 -3.07 -19.33
C ALA A 598 18.86 -1.69 -19.54
N CYS A 599 17.57 -1.65 -19.87
CA CYS A 599 16.81 -0.40 -19.94
C CYS A 599 16.72 0.29 -18.56
N TYR A 600 16.48 -0.48 -17.49
CA TYR A 600 16.48 0.05 -16.13
C TYR A 600 17.87 0.53 -15.70
N TRP A 601 18.94 -0.22 -16.01
CA TRP A 601 20.31 0.25 -15.78
C TRP A 601 20.58 1.63 -16.40
N ALA A 602 20.16 1.84 -17.66
CA ALA A 602 20.31 3.14 -18.32
C ALA A 602 19.48 4.24 -17.65
N MET A 603 18.27 3.92 -17.18
CA MET A 603 17.39 4.85 -16.45
C MET A 603 17.95 5.23 -15.09
N ASP A 604 18.40 4.25 -14.31
CA ASP A 604 18.99 4.47 -12.99
C ASP A 604 20.26 5.32 -13.05
N ALA A 605 21.13 5.04 -14.02
CA ALA A 605 22.32 5.84 -14.25
C ALA A 605 21.95 7.31 -14.57
N GLY A 606 20.90 7.55 -15.35
CA GLY A 606 20.38 8.88 -15.62
C GLY A 606 19.85 9.59 -14.37
N MET A 607 19.10 8.89 -13.52
CA MET A 607 18.57 9.43 -12.26
C MET A 607 19.71 9.72 -11.26
N MET A 608 20.68 8.85 -11.15
CA MET A 608 21.88 9.05 -10.32
C MET A 608 22.69 10.27 -10.79
N ARG A 609 22.85 10.45 -12.12
CA ARG A 609 23.49 11.64 -12.70
C ARG A 609 22.78 12.94 -12.27
N ASP A 610 21.45 12.97 -12.37
CA ASP A 610 20.66 14.15 -12.06
C ASP A 610 20.73 14.49 -10.56
N MET A 611 20.61 13.49 -9.69
CA MET A 611 20.79 13.65 -8.25
C MET A 611 22.24 14.04 -7.89
N ALA A 612 23.24 13.49 -8.57
CA ALA A 612 24.66 13.86 -8.36
C ALA A 612 24.89 15.35 -8.67
N ARG A 613 24.40 15.83 -9.83
CA ARG A 613 24.47 17.25 -10.22
C ARG A 613 23.84 18.16 -9.17
N ALA A 614 22.64 17.82 -8.74
CA ALA A 614 21.88 18.60 -7.76
C ALA A 614 22.53 18.66 -6.37
N THR A 615 23.32 17.65 -6.01
CA THR A 615 23.94 17.52 -4.69
C THR A 615 25.44 17.82 -4.68
N GLY A 616 26.02 18.19 -5.84
CA GLY A 616 27.44 18.53 -5.98
C GLY A 616 28.37 17.31 -5.96
N ARG A 617 27.85 16.13 -6.30
CA ARG A 617 28.63 14.89 -6.45
C ARG A 617 29.11 14.69 -7.89
N ASP A 618 29.98 13.71 -8.12
CA ASP A 618 30.48 13.39 -9.46
C ASP A 618 29.37 12.83 -10.35
N ALA A 619 28.83 13.67 -11.22
CA ALA A 619 27.81 13.30 -12.19
C ALA A 619 28.40 12.67 -13.45
N ALA A 620 29.67 12.92 -13.78
CA ALA A 620 30.31 12.42 -15.00
C ALA A 620 30.40 10.89 -15.01
N LYS A 621 30.65 10.29 -13.84
CA LYS A 621 30.63 8.84 -13.65
C LYS A 621 29.32 8.21 -14.12
N TYR A 622 28.19 8.79 -13.73
CA TYR A 622 26.86 8.24 -14.06
C TYR A 622 26.43 8.57 -15.50
N GLU A 623 26.90 9.68 -16.04
CA GLU A 623 26.70 10.02 -17.44
C GLU A 623 27.41 9.01 -18.34
N ALA A 624 28.67 8.69 -18.04
CA ALA A 624 29.41 7.64 -18.74
C ALA A 624 28.75 6.27 -18.61
N MET A 625 28.25 5.93 -17.42
CA MET A 625 27.51 4.68 -17.18
C MET A 625 26.24 4.63 -18.03
N GLN A 626 25.45 5.70 -18.09
CA GLN A 626 24.23 5.76 -18.92
C GLN A 626 24.55 5.59 -20.40
N GLN A 627 25.60 6.25 -20.88
CA GLN A 627 26.06 6.11 -22.26
C GLN A 627 26.47 4.66 -22.57
N THR A 628 27.22 4.02 -21.65
CA THR A 628 27.63 2.62 -21.78
C THR A 628 26.41 1.69 -21.85
N ALA A 629 25.41 1.89 -20.98
CA ALA A 629 24.19 1.10 -20.98
C ALA A 629 23.39 1.29 -22.28
N ARG A 630 23.24 2.52 -22.76
CA ARG A 630 22.56 2.81 -24.03
C ARG A 630 23.30 2.21 -25.23
N GLN A 631 24.62 2.27 -25.25
CA GLN A 631 25.42 1.66 -26.32
C GLN A 631 25.28 0.15 -26.30
N TYR A 632 25.36 -0.48 -25.13
CA TYR A 632 25.12 -1.91 -24.97
C TYR A 632 23.72 -2.33 -25.50
N LEU A 633 22.69 -1.56 -25.19
CA LEU A 633 21.33 -1.80 -25.66
C LEU A 633 21.22 -1.73 -27.18
N LYS A 634 21.82 -0.71 -27.79
CA LYS A 634 21.88 -0.55 -29.26
C LYS A 634 22.63 -1.71 -29.92
N ASP A 635 23.82 -2.02 -29.44
CA ASP A 635 24.69 -3.05 -30.06
C ASP A 635 24.15 -4.46 -29.89
N THR A 636 23.50 -4.74 -28.76
CA THR A 636 23.05 -6.11 -28.44
C THR A 636 21.68 -6.42 -29.07
N PHE A 637 20.74 -5.46 -28.98
CA PHE A 637 19.33 -5.76 -29.24
C PHE A 637 18.75 -5.14 -30.53
N LEU A 638 19.39 -4.11 -31.10
CA LEU A 638 18.82 -3.35 -32.21
C LEU A 638 19.62 -3.50 -33.52
N ASN A 639 18.91 -3.49 -34.61
CA ASN A 639 19.46 -3.28 -35.94
C ASN A 639 19.52 -1.77 -36.25
N ALA A 640 20.27 -1.39 -37.29
CA ALA A 640 20.41 0.02 -37.68
C ALA A 640 19.13 0.70 -38.11
N ASP A 641 18.15 -0.06 -38.58
CA ASP A 641 16.81 0.43 -39.00
C ASP A 641 15.82 0.56 -37.81
N GLY A 642 16.29 0.28 -36.59
CA GLY A 642 15.48 0.33 -35.38
C GLY A 642 14.60 -0.90 -35.17
N THR A 643 14.77 -1.98 -35.89
CA THR A 643 14.14 -3.27 -35.56
C THR A 643 14.94 -3.98 -34.49
N PHE A 644 14.26 -4.81 -33.69
CA PHE A 644 14.93 -5.71 -32.74
C PHE A 644 15.53 -6.88 -33.51
N LYS A 645 16.74 -7.32 -33.13
CA LYS A 645 17.40 -8.52 -33.67
C LYS A 645 16.66 -9.81 -33.35
N THR A 646 15.86 -9.81 -32.29
CA THR A 646 14.97 -10.89 -31.90
C THR A 646 13.57 -10.59 -32.38
N ASP A 647 13.09 -11.29 -33.38
CA ASP A 647 11.88 -10.94 -34.15
C ASP A 647 10.64 -10.77 -33.31
N ILE A 648 10.42 -11.61 -32.29
CA ILE A 648 9.23 -11.52 -31.43
C ILE A 648 9.13 -10.18 -30.70
N LEU A 649 10.25 -9.53 -30.36
CA LEU A 649 10.24 -8.22 -29.71
C LEU A 649 9.69 -7.11 -30.60
N ASN A 650 9.73 -7.31 -31.93
CA ASN A 650 9.13 -6.37 -32.90
C ASN A 650 7.59 -6.43 -32.91
N THR A 651 7.00 -7.46 -32.33
CA THR A 651 5.54 -7.64 -32.23
C THR A 651 4.97 -7.17 -30.88
N MET A 652 5.83 -6.70 -29.98
CA MET A 652 5.47 -6.32 -28.62
C MET A 652 5.47 -4.78 -28.45
N GLN A 653 4.62 -4.28 -27.55
CA GLN A 653 4.54 -2.85 -27.20
C GLN A 653 5.66 -2.42 -26.26
N THR A 654 5.87 -3.17 -25.19
CA THR A 654 6.81 -2.84 -24.11
C THR A 654 8.23 -2.63 -24.60
N PRO A 655 8.83 -3.49 -25.43
CA PRO A 655 10.19 -3.25 -25.94
C PRO A 655 10.33 -1.94 -26.71
N ALA A 656 9.36 -1.62 -27.59
CA ALA A 656 9.38 -0.39 -28.37
C ALA A 656 9.24 0.86 -27.47
N LEU A 657 8.40 0.80 -26.44
CA LEU A 657 8.24 1.88 -25.47
C LEU A 657 9.53 2.15 -24.70
N PHE A 658 10.21 1.11 -24.22
CA PHE A 658 11.50 1.26 -23.53
C PHE A 658 12.61 1.75 -24.46
N ALA A 659 12.61 1.35 -25.75
CA ALA A 659 13.57 1.86 -26.72
C ALA A 659 13.39 3.37 -26.95
N LEU A 660 12.15 3.83 -27.12
CA LEU A 660 11.80 5.24 -27.26
C LEU A 660 12.13 6.06 -26.00
N LYS A 661 11.81 5.51 -24.81
CA LYS A 661 12.06 6.15 -23.52
C LYS A 661 13.54 6.32 -23.21
N ASN A 662 14.38 5.36 -23.62
CA ASN A 662 15.84 5.41 -23.42
C ASN A 662 16.59 6.06 -24.58
N ASP A 663 15.90 6.65 -25.57
CA ASP A 663 16.53 7.29 -26.75
C ASP A 663 17.46 6.34 -27.52
N LEU A 664 17.06 5.07 -27.70
CA LEU A 664 17.90 4.09 -28.37
C LEU A 664 17.87 4.22 -29.90
N VAL A 665 16.89 4.91 -30.45
CA VAL A 665 16.68 5.10 -31.89
C VAL A 665 16.52 6.58 -32.21
N GLU A 666 17.06 7.00 -33.36
CA GLU A 666 17.04 8.39 -33.84
C GLU A 666 16.63 8.46 -35.31
N GLY A 667 16.27 9.66 -35.78
CA GLY A 667 15.93 9.91 -37.17
C GLY A 667 14.90 8.94 -37.76
N GLN A 668 15.21 8.35 -38.91
CA GLN A 668 14.30 7.42 -39.63
C GLN A 668 14.03 6.14 -38.83
N ALA A 669 14.99 5.62 -38.07
CA ALA A 669 14.80 4.44 -37.24
C ALA A 669 13.75 4.70 -36.14
N ARG A 670 13.76 5.91 -35.53
CA ARG A 670 12.73 6.33 -34.54
C ARG A 670 11.34 6.41 -35.17
N GLU A 671 11.21 7.02 -36.33
CA GLU A 671 9.93 7.11 -37.05
C GLU A 671 9.42 5.72 -37.47
N SER A 672 10.30 4.85 -37.92
CA SER A 672 9.95 3.46 -38.26
C SER A 672 9.45 2.68 -37.03
N MET A 673 10.10 2.86 -35.88
CA MET A 673 9.67 2.24 -34.61
C MET A 673 8.30 2.77 -34.14
N LYS A 674 8.08 4.08 -34.22
CA LYS A 674 6.79 4.71 -33.92
C LYS A 674 5.68 4.17 -34.83
N ALA A 675 5.95 4.02 -36.13
CA ALA A 675 4.99 3.49 -37.10
C ALA A 675 4.62 2.03 -36.78
N ARG A 676 5.62 1.18 -36.43
CA ARG A 676 5.36 -0.20 -36.00
C ARG A 676 4.55 -0.26 -34.71
N LEU A 677 4.87 0.59 -33.74
CA LEU A 677 4.14 0.65 -32.47
C LEU A 677 2.68 1.10 -32.71
N ARG A 678 2.44 2.12 -33.54
CA ARG A 678 1.09 2.56 -33.94
C ARG A 678 0.31 1.41 -34.58
N LYS A 679 0.91 0.71 -35.54
CA LYS A 679 0.31 -0.45 -36.21
C LYS A 679 -0.03 -1.56 -35.20
N ASN A 680 0.85 -1.82 -34.23
CA ASN A 680 0.57 -2.80 -33.17
C ASN A 680 -0.68 -2.44 -32.36
N PHE A 681 -0.85 -1.17 -31.95
CA PHE A 681 -2.07 -0.73 -31.28
C PHE A 681 -3.32 -0.90 -32.15
N GLU A 682 -3.25 -0.58 -33.43
CA GLU A 682 -4.34 -0.78 -34.39
C GLU A 682 -4.73 -2.25 -34.51
N GLU A 683 -3.75 -3.15 -34.67
CA GLU A 683 -3.93 -4.60 -34.76
C GLU A 683 -4.57 -5.19 -33.49
N HIS A 684 -4.31 -4.59 -32.33
CA HIS A 684 -4.91 -4.97 -31.05
C HIS A 684 -6.18 -4.15 -30.71
N GLY A 685 -6.79 -3.47 -31.71
CA GLY A 685 -8.04 -2.70 -31.52
C GLY A 685 -7.90 -1.51 -30.58
N ASN A 686 -6.75 -0.86 -30.57
CA ASN A 686 -6.34 0.20 -29.65
C ASN A 686 -6.45 -0.22 -28.18
N CYS A 687 -6.04 -1.44 -27.89
CA CYS A 687 -5.87 -1.93 -26.51
C CYS A 687 -4.38 -2.01 -26.17
N LEU A 688 -4.06 -1.71 -24.92
CA LEU A 688 -2.71 -1.94 -24.38
C LEU A 688 -2.46 -3.45 -24.19
N GLN A 689 -1.19 -3.86 -24.28
CA GLN A 689 -0.77 -5.23 -23.99
C GLN A 689 0.24 -5.28 -22.84
N THR A 690 0.62 -4.11 -22.34
CA THR A 690 1.68 -3.93 -21.33
C THR A 690 1.28 -4.45 -19.96
N GLY A 691 2.28 -4.87 -19.18
CA GLY A 691 2.20 -5.19 -17.76
C GLY A 691 2.57 -3.98 -16.89
N PHE A 692 3.05 -4.22 -15.66
CA PHE A 692 3.35 -3.16 -14.71
C PHE A 692 4.40 -2.18 -15.21
N LEU A 693 5.53 -2.71 -15.73
CA LEU A 693 6.67 -1.90 -16.14
C LEU A 693 6.34 -1.10 -17.41
N GLY A 694 5.79 -1.78 -18.42
CA GLY A 694 5.43 -1.12 -19.68
C GLY A 694 4.33 -0.07 -19.50
N THR A 695 3.32 -0.35 -18.68
CA THR A 695 2.21 0.60 -18.42
C THR A 695 2.68 1.88 -17.74
N SER A 696 3.69 1.81 -16.87
CA SER A 696 4.19 2.99 -16.15
C SER A 696 4.80 4.04 -17.08
N ILE A 697 5.39 3.61 -18.18
CA ILE A 697 6.01 4.49 -19.19
C ILE A 697 5.15 4.69 -20.44
N LEU A 698 4.07 3.93 -20.61
CA LEU A 698 3.23 3.89 -21.81
C LEU A 698 2.74 5.29 -22.24
N MET A 699 1.92 5.90 -21.41
CA MET A 699 1.25 7.15 -21.75
C MET A 699 2.22 8.34 -21.90
N PRO A 700 3.21 8.54 -20.99
CA PRO A 700 4.23 9.57 -21.17
C PRO A 700 5.03 9.36 -22.45
N THR A 701 5.51 8.14 -22.73
CA THR A 701 6.33 7.86 -23.92
C THR A 701 5.56 8.09 -25.20
N LEU A 702 4.30 7.69 -25.28
CA LEU A 702 3.45 7.98 -26.43
C LEU A 702 3.34 9.48 -26.68
N THR A 703 3.04 10.26 -25.64
CA THR A 703 2.87 11.72 -25.75
C THR A 703 4.18 12.43 -26.12
N GLU A 704 5.30 12.06 -25.50
CA GLU A 704 6.63 12.60 -25.78
C GLU A 704 7.07 12.34 -27.23
N ASN A 705 6.53 11.30 -27.86
CA ASN A 705 6.81 10.90 -29.25
C ASN A 705 5.72 11.33 -30.25
N GLY A 706 4.81 12.24 -29.86
CA GLY A 706 3.79 12.80 -30.75
C GLY A 706 2.63 11.84 -31.08
N MET A 707 2.39 10.87 -30.20
CA MET A 707 1.31 9.88 -30.31
C MET A 707 0.24 10.09 -29.23
N SER A 708 -0.08 11.35 -28.91
CA SER A 708 -1.11 11.69 -27.91
C SER A 708 -2.50 11.18 -28.28
N ASP A 709 -2.80 11.08 -29.57
CA ASP A 709 -4.02 10.49 -30.09
C ASP A 709 -4.20 9.03 -29.64
N ILE A 710 -3.14 8.23 -29.70
CA ILE A 710 -3.16 6.85 -29.17
C ILE A 710 -3.31 6.86 -27.67
N ALA A 711 -2.57 7.71 -26.95
CA ALA A 711 -2.66 7.79 -25.49
C ALA A 711 -4.10 8.08 -25.04
N TYR A 712 -4.79 9.02 -25.67
CA TYR A 712 -6.19 9.30 -25.36
C TYR A 712 -7.14 8.18 -25.80
N ALA A 713 -6.88 7.54 -26.96
CA ALA A 713 -7.66 6.36 -27.38
C ALA A 713 -7.55 5.22 -26.34
N LEU A 714 -6.37 4.98 -25.77
CA LEU A 714 -6.16 4.01 -24.69
C LEU A 714 -6.88 4.42 -23.40
N LEU A 715 -6.85 5.71 -23.02
CA LEU A 715 -7.55 6.21 -21.84
C LEU A 715 -9.07 5.97 -21.93
N TYR A 716 -9.65 6.12 -23.11
CA TYR A 716 -11.09 5.95 -23.34
C TYR A 716 -11.49 4.53 -23.75
N GLN A 717 -10.54 3.62 -23.90
CA GLN A 717 -10.81 2.23 -24.30
C GLN A 717 -11.66 1.51 -23.26
N ARG A 718 -12.71 0.83 -23.70
CA ARG A 718 -13.63 0.06 -22.85
C ARG A 718 -13.57 -1.46 -23.08
N LYS A 719 -12.82 -1.92 -24.09
CA LYS A 719 -12.58 -3.34 -24.31
C LYS A 719 -11.42 -3.83 -23.44
N ASN A 720 -11.44 -5.09 -23.04
CA ASN A 720 -10.30 -5.71 -22.34
C ASN A 720 -9.14 -5.97 -23.34
N PRO A 721 -7.90 -5.66 -22.96
CA PRO A 721 -7.44 -5.02 -21.71
C PRO A 721 -7.53 -3.48 -21.75
N SER A 722 -8.11 -2.89 -20.71
CA SER A 722 -8.13 -1.43 -20.53
C SER A 722 -8.56 -1.05 -19.09
N TRP A 723 -8.27 0.18 -18.66
CA TRP A 723 -8.72 0.69 -17.36
C TRP A 723 -10.24 0.79 -17.26
N LEU A 724 -10.92 1.23 -18.33
CA LEU A 724 -12.37 1.46 -18.28
C LEU A 724 -13.15 0.14 -18.35
N TYR A 725 -12.57 -0.93 -18.88
CA TYR A 725 -13.19 -2.25 -18.80
C TYR A 725 -13.46 -2.68 -17.34
N SER A 726 -12.50 -2.49 -16.45
CA SER A 726 -12.69 -2.81 -15.05
C SER A 726 -13.78 -1.94 -14.40
N ILE A 727 -13.86 -0.67 -14.76
CA ILE A 727 -14.87 0.28 -14.28
C ILE A 727 -16.26 -0.13 -14.74
N ASP A 728 -16.41 -0.51 -16.03
CA ASP A 728 -17.67 -1.00 -16.58
C ASP A 728 -18.15 -2.30 -15.90
N ASN A 729 -17.22 -3.05 -15.28
CA ASN A 729 -17.51 -4.26 -14.51
C ASN A 729 -17.50 -4.01 -12.98
N GLY A 730 -17.73 -2.78 -12.55
CA GLY A 730 -18.00 -2.41 -11.15
C GLY A 730 -16.76 -2.19 -10.28
N ALA A 731 -15.57 -2.01 -10.87
CA ALA A 731 -14.36 -1.71 -10.12
C ALA A 731 -14.50 -0.40 -9.31
N THR A 732 -14.11 -0.46 -8.05
CA THR A 732 -14.05 0.70 -7.14
C THR A 732 -12.63 1.02 -6.71
N THR A 733 -11.67 0.21 -7.11
CA THR A 733 -10.22 0.28 -6.95
C THR A 733 -9.56 -0.22 -8.24
N ILE A 734 -8.26 -0.04 -8.36
CA ILE A 734 -7.48 -0.60 -9.47
C ILE A 734 -7.33 -2.11 -9.25
N TRP A 735 -7.49 -2.90 -10.31
CA TRP A 735 -7.32 -4.34 -10.29
C TRP A 735 -5.86 -4.74 -10.55
N GLU A 736 -5.43 -5.88 -9.98
CA GLU A 736 -4.09 -6.45 -10.18
C GLU A 736 -3.82 -6.84 -11.64
N ARG A 737 -4.83 -7.38 -12.30
CA ARG A 737 -4.72 -7.93 -13.66
C ARG A 737 -5.76 -7.30 -14.56
N TRP A 738 -5.44 -7.15 -15.83
CA TRP A 738 -6.43 -6.73 -16.84
C TRP A 738 -7.62 -7.69 -16.92
N ASN A 739 -7.38 -8.99 -16.63
CA ASN A 739 -8.38 -10.06 -16.61
C ASN A 739 -8.72 -10.56 -15.21
N SER A 740 -8.60 -9.72 -14.18
CA SER A 740 -9.02 -10.10 -12.82
C SER A 740 -10.45 -10.62 -12.77
N TYR A 741 -11.30 -10.00 -13.57
CA TYR A 741 -12.65 -10.48 -13.88
C TYR A 741 -12.95 -10.30 -15.37
N MET A 742 -13.55 -11.30 -15.99
CA MET A 742 -14.03 -11.26 -17.36
C MET A 742 -15.52 -11.66 -17.37
N LYS A 743 -16.36 -10.80 -17.95
CA LYS A 743 -17.82 -11.00 -17.92
C LYS A 743 -18.24 -12.35 -18.52
N ASP A 744 -17.53 -12.85 -19.51
CA ASP A 744 -17.78 -14.11 -20.21
C ASP A 744 -17.02 -15.31 -19.64
N LYS A 745 -16.04 -15.09 -18.73
CA LYS A 745 -15.14 -16.14 -18.22
C LYS A 745 -15.06 -16.20 -16.70
N GLY A 746 -15.67 -15.26 -15.98
CA GLY A 746 -15.66 -15.18 -14.52
C GLY A 746 -14.35 -14.63 -13.92
N MET A 747 -14.08 -15.00 -12.66
CA MET A 747 -12.96 -14.52 -11.86
C MET A 747 -11.60 -15.05 -12.36
N GLY A 748 -10.54 -14.31 -12.09
CA GLY A 748 -9.17 -14.73 -12.34
C GLY A 748 -8.70 -15.89 -11.45
N PRO A 749 -7.41 -16.27 -11.54
CA PRO A 749 -6.88 -17.40 -10.79
C PRO A 749 -6.89 -17.16 -9.28
N ARG A 750 -7.13 -18.20 -8.49
CA ARG A 750 -7.21 -18.18 -7.02
C ARG A 750 -6.00 -17.51 -6.36
N GLY A 751 -4.80 -17.88 -6.77
CA GLY A 751 -3.57 -17.51 -6.05
C GLY A 751 -3.06 -16.10 -6.34
N MET A 752 -3.55 -15.46 -7.41
CA MET A 752 -3.03 -14.18 -7.90
C MET A 752 -4.15 -13.38 -8.54
N ASN A 753 -5.01 -12.81 -7.72
CA ASN A 753 -6.13 -11.99 -8.18
C ASN A 753 -6.62 -11.06 -7.07
N SER A 754 -6.10 -9.84 -7.05
CA SER A 754 -6.55 -8.77 -6.18
C SER A 754 -7.41 -7.79 -6.96
N PHE A 755 -8.49 -7.33 -6.35
CA PHE A 755 -9.32 -6.25 -6.88
C PHE A 755 -8.96 -4.89 -6.27
N ASN A 756 -7.88 -4.82 -5.48
CA ASN A 756 -7.35 -3.60 -4.89
C ASN A 756 -5.81 -3.60 -4.94
N HIS A 757 -5.28 -3.19 -6.11
CA HIS A 757 -3.86 -3.27 -6.43
C HIS A 757 -3.45 -2.03 -7.23
N TYR A 758 -2.64 -1.14 -6.68
CA TYR A 758 -2.51 0.23 -7.19
C TYR A 758 -1.60 0.42 -8.41
N ALA A 759 -0.78 -0.57 -8.80
CA ALA A 759 0.27 -0.41 -9.80
C ALA A 759 -0.22 0.22 -11.13
N TYR A 760 -1.28 -0.29 -11.73
CA TYR A 760 -1.85 0.28 -12.97
C TYR A 760 -2.50 1.66 -12.80
N GLY A 761 -2.66 2.14 -11.57
CA GLY A 761 -3.05 3.53 -11.28
C GLY A 761 -1.97 4.56 -11.64
N CYS A 762 -0.77 4.10 -12.03
CA CYS A 762 0.32 4.94 -12.55
C CYS A 762 -0.11 5.85 -13.72
N VAL A 763 -1.16 5.51 -14.45
CA VAL A 763 -1.76 6.34 -15.50
C VAL A 763 -2.15 7.75 -15.00
N CYS A 764 -2.46 7.91 -13.72
CA CYS A 764 -2.81 9.21 -13.17
C CYS A 764 -1.63 10.19 -13.11
N GLN A 765 -0.37 9.71 -13.09
CA GLN A 765 0.80 10.58 -13.30
C GLN A 765 0.68 11.32 -14.64
N TRP A 766 0.35 10.60 -15.71
CA TRP A 766 0.17 11.20 -17.03
C TRP A 766 -1.02 12.18 -17.05
N ILE A 767 -2.11 11.87 -16.36
CA ILE A 767 -3.26 12.81 -16.25
C ILE A 767 -2.82 14.12 -15.58
N TRP A 768 -2.01 14.07 -14.53
CA TRP A 768 -1.46 15.25 -13.87
C TRP A 768 -0.45 15.98 -14.75
N GLN A 769 0.52 15.27 -15.31
CA GLN A 769 1.66 15.87 -15.98
C GLN A 769 1.33 16.31 -17.42
N THR A 770 0.43 15.58 -18.09
CA THR A 770 0.10 15.81 -19.50
C THR A 770 -1.26 16.45 -19.66
N CYS A 771 -2.35 15.86 -19.12
CA CYS A 771 -3.67 16.44 -19.32
C CYS A 771 -3.83 17.76 -18.58
N ALA A 772 -3.38 17.84 -17.32
CA ALA A 772 -3.36 19.09 -16.54
C ALA A 772 -2.13 19.94 -16.84
N GLY A 773 -1.04 19.35 -17.35
CA GLY A 773 0.20 20.04 -17.69
C GLY A 773 0.98 20.52 -16.48
N ILE A 774 0.98 19.80 -15.36
CA ILE A 774 1.70 20.19 -14.13
C ILE A 774 2.87 19.24 -13.90
N GLN A 775 4.11 19.72 -14.10
CA GLN A 775 5.32 18.92 -13.92
C GLN A 775 6.35 19.69 -13.09
N SER A 776 7.08 18.99 -12.22
CA SER A 776 8.26 19.52 -11.55
C SER A 776 9.44 19.50 -12.50
N ASP A 777 10.21 20.60 -12.57
CA ASP A 777 11.45 20.65 -13.31
C ASP A 777 12.57 19.95 -12.49
N PRO A 778 13.20 18.89 -13.01
CA PRO A 778 14.32 18.24 -12.32
C PRO A 778 15.52 19.17 -12.08
N ALA A 779 15.69 20.21 -12.89
CA ALA A 779 16.74 21.21 -12.68
C ALA A 779 16.41 22.17 -11.52
N SER A 780 15.12 22.26 -11.13
CA SER A 780 14.64 23.09 -10.02
C SER A 780 13.50 22.37 -9.27
N PRO A 781 13.83 21.31 -8.51
CA PRO A 781 12.89 20.39 -7.94
C PRO A 781 11.94 21.05 -6.94
N GLY A 782 10.84 20.36 -6.61
CA GLY A 782 9.83 20.80 -5.64
C GLY A 782 8.89 21.88 -6.16
N PHE A 783 8.74 22.00 -7.47
CA PHE A 783 7.86 22.97 -8.13
C PHE A 783 8.21 24.44 -7.92
N ARG A 784 9.47 24.76 -7.61
CA ARG A 784 9.97 26.15 -7.59
C ARG A 784 10.04 26.73 -9.00
N HIS A 785 10.40 25.91 -9.98
CA HIS A 785 10.18 26.15 -11.40
C HIS A 785 9.25 25.07 -11.95
N ILE A 786 8.13 25.48 -12.53
CA ILE A 786 7.07 24.56 -12.94
C ILE A 786 7.07 24.45 -14.46
N ILE A 787 7.08 23.24 -14.99
CA ILE A 787 6.83 23.03 -16.41
C ILE A 787 5.30 22.87 -16.59
N MET A 788 4.69 23.83 -17.30
CA MET A 788 3.26 23.83 -17.56
C MET A 788 3.01 23.65 -19.06
N LYS A 789 2.66 22.41 -19.44
CA LYS A 789 2.49 22.02 -20.84
C LYS A 789 1.26 21.10 -20.98
N PRO A 790 0.05 21.63 -20.87
CA PRO A 790 -1.14 20.81 -21.03
C PRO A 790 -1.33 20.34 -22.49
N VAL A 791 -1.75 19.09 -22.62
CA VAL A 791 -2.18 18.49 -23.89
C VAL A 791 -3.67 18.18 -23.74
N PRO A 792 -4.58 19.12 -24.04
CA PRO A 792 -6.00 18.94 -23.82
C PRO A 792 -6.62 18.04 -24.89
N ASP A 793 -7.70 17.33 -24.53
CA ASP A 793 -8.48 16.52 -25.42
C ASP A 793 -9.99 16.73 -25.20
N ARG A 794 -10.77 16.72 -26.30
CA ARG A 794 -12.21 16.97 -26.25
C ARG A 794 -12.99 15.88 -25.51
N GLY A 795 -12.50 14.63 -25.47
CA GLY A 795 -13.10 13.54 -24.73
C GLY A 795 -13.12 13.73 -23.22
N LEU A 796 -12.28 14.63 -22.69
CA LEU A 796 -12.33 15.05 -21.29
C LEU A 796 -13.34 16.18 -21.05
N GLY A 797 -13.75 16.92 -22.09
CA GLY A 797 -14.65 18.07 -22.00
C GLY A 797 -14.02 19.27 -21.30
N PHE A 798 -13.69 19.12 -20.03
CA PHE A 798 -12.93 20.04 -19.21
C PHE A 798 -11.99 19.28 -18.28
N LEU A 799 -11.02 19.99 -17.72
CA LEU A 799 -10.20 19.49 -16.62
C LEU A 799 -10.00 20.63 -15.59
N LYS A 800 -10.08 20.28 -14.31
CA LYS A 800 -9.72 21.14 -13.18
C LYS A 800 -8.77 20.37 -12.26
N ALA A 801 -7.60 20.95 -12.04
CA ALA A 801 -6.57 20.38 -11.19
C ALA A 801 -6.10 21.42 -10.16
N GLU A 802 -6.05 21.03 -8.89
CA GLU A 802 -5.46 21.78 -7.79
C GLU A 802 -4.45 20.87 -7.08
N TYR A 803 -3.23 21.34 -6.96
CA TYR A 803 -2.14 20.59 -6.32
C TYR A 803 -1.43 21.45 -5.28
N LYS A 804 -1.46 21.02 -4.02
CA LYS A 804 -0.67 21.59 -2.93
C LYS A 804 0.74 21.03 -2.98
N SER A 805 1.59 21.63 -3.81
CA SER A 805 2.99 21.23 -3.96
C SER A 805 3.83 21.68 -2.75
N ALA A 806 5.10 21.24 -2.71
CA ALA A 806 6.07 21.70 -1.70
C ALA A 806 6.31 23.23 -1.76
N ALA A 807 6.09 23.85 -2.93
CA ALA A 807 6.27 25.28 -3.14
C ALA A 807 4.96 26.11 -3.05
N GLY A 808 3.82 25.46 -2.86
CA GLY A 808 2.53 26.14 -2.75
C GLY A 808 1.44 25.57 -3.66
N LEU A 809 0.30 26.25 -3.72
CA LEU A 809 -0.86 25.80 -4.48
C LEU A 809 -0.74 26.12 -5.96
N ILE A 810 -0.69 25.07 -6.79
CA ILE A 810 -0.70 25.14 -8.26
C ILE A 810 -2.12 24.83 -8.73
N LYS A 811 -2.62 25.58 -9.69
CA LYS A 811 -3.90 25.32 -10.36
C LYS A 811 -3.73 25.24 -11.87
N SER A 812 -4.47 24.33 -12.49
CA SER A 812 -4.60 24.22 -13.94
C SER A 812 -6.03 23.84 -14.27
N GLU A 813 -6.77 24.75 -14.93
CA GLU A 813 -8.17 24.56 -15.30
C GLU A 813 -8.36 24.90 -16.77
N TRP A 814 -8.83 23.97 -17.57
CA TRP A 814 -9.15 24.25 -18.94
C TRP A 814 -10.50 23.65 -19.36
N LYS A 815 -11.06 24.27 -20.39
CA LYS A 815 -12.31 23.81 -21.03
C LYS A 815 -12.38 24.20 -22.50
N TYR A 816 -13.16 23.47 -23.25
CA TYR A 816 -13.60 23.85 -24.57
C TYR A 816 -14.98 24.52 -24.54
N VAL A 817 -15.16 25.55 -25.35
CA VAL A 817 -16.45 26.10 -25.75
C VAL A 817 -16.37 26.22 -27.26
N GLU A 818 -17.09 25.38 -28.00
CA GLU A 818 -16.89 25.15 -29.43
C GLU A 818 -15.40 24.86 -29.73
N ASP A 819 -14.75 25.59 -30.63
CA ASP A 819 -13.32 25.43 -30.95
C ASP A 819 -12.41 26.34 -30.12
N GLN A 820 -12.99 27.08 -29.17
CA GLN A 820 -12.19 27.90 -28.28
C GLN A 820 -11.82 27.12 -27.01
N TRP A 821 -10.55 26.80 -26.89
CA TRP A 821 -9.97 26.33 -25.65
C TRP A 821 -9.60 27.52 -24.75
N THR A 822 -10.02 27.44 -23.49
CA THR A 822 -9.69 28.45 -22.47
C THR A 822 -8.98 27.76 -21.33
N TRP A 823 -7.81 28.26 -20.95
CA TRP A 823 -6.99 27.73 -19.85
C TRP A 823 -6.74 28.81 -18.80
N LYS A 824 -6.99 28.47 -17.55
CA LYS A 824 -6.66 29.26 -16.37
C LYS A 824 -5.61 28.50 -15.57
N PHE A 825 -4.54 29.17 -15.15
CA PHE A 825 -3.53 28.55 -14.32
C PHE A 825 -3.01 29.51 -13.26
N THR A 826 -2.54 28.97 -12.14
CA THR A 826 -1.99 29.73 -11.01
C THR A 826 -0.64 29.17 -10.65
N ILE A 827 0.34 30.08 -10.55
CA ILE A 827 1.71 29.83 -10.12
C ILE A 827 1.85 30.39 -8.69
N PRO A 828 2.31 29.59 -7.70
CA PRO A 828 2.46 30.02 -6.32
C PRO A 828 3.45 31.18 -6.16
N GLU A 829 3.33 31.89 -5.05
CA GLU A 829 4.27 32.98 -4.69
C GLU A 829 5.69 32.43 -4.57
N GLY A 830 6.68 33.18 -5.06
CA GLY A 830 8.09 32.79 -5.08
C GLY A 830 8.47 31.74 -6.13
N CYS A 831 7.52 31.32 -6.98
CA CYS A 831 7.75 30.34 -8.04
C CYS A 831 7.72 30.99 -9.43
N THR A 832 8.27 30.25 -10.40
CA THR A 832 8.21 30.59 -11.83
C THR A 832 7.67 29.39 -12.60
N ALA A 833 7.21 29.61 -13.82
CA ALA A 833 6.82 28.53 -14.70
C ALA A 833 7.28 28.76 -16.15
N GLN A 834 7.71 27.69 -16.80
CA GLN A 834 7.86 27.59 -18.23
C GLN A 834 6.57 27.04 -18.82
N VAL A 835 5.88 27.84 -19.63
CA VAL A 835 4.57 27.51 -20.18
C VAL A 835 4.68 27.28 -21.69
N THR A 836 4.23 26.10 -22.15
CA THR A 836 4.11 25.76 -23.57
C THR A 836 2.64 25.57 -23.91
N LEU A 837 2.11 26.31 -24.87
CA LEU A 837 0.72 26.17 -25.28
C LEU A 837 0.52 24.98 -26.22
N PRO A 838 -0.67 24.34 -26.22
CA PRO A 838 -0.95 23.24 -27.14
C PRO A 838 -0.65 23.58 -28.59
N GLY A 839 0.11 22.71 -29.29
CA GLY A 839 0.52 22.89 -30.66
C GLY A 839 1.64 23.94 -30.90
N GLU A 840 2.23 24.52 -29.85
CA GLU A 840 3.40 25.39 -29.94
C GLU A 840 4.67 24.60 -29.54
N SER A 841 5.81 24.97 -30.17
CA SER A 841 7.12 24.48 -29.81
C SER A 841 7.84 25.43 -28.86
N GLU A 842 7.47 26.72 -28.85
CA GLU A 842 8.08 27.75 -28.04
C GLU A 842 7.42 27.84 -26.66
N SER A 843 8.26 28.00 -25.66
CA SER A 843 7.83 28.18 -24.27
C SER A 843 7.98 29.65 -23.85
N ARG A 844 7.13 30.08 -22.92
CA ARG A 844 7.19 31.43 -22.32
C ARG A 844 7.33 31.31 -20.82
N ASN A 845 8.14 32.18 -20.22
CA ASN A 845 8.32 32.22 -18.77
C ASN A 845 7.26 33.12 -18.12
N TYR A 846 6.71 32.63 -17.02
CA TYR A 846 5.74 33.33 -16.18
C TYR A 846 6.24 33.36 -14.74
N THR A 847 5.91 34.42 -14.03
CA THR A 847 6.16 34.57 -12.59
C THR A 847 4.91 34.17 -11.78
N ALA A 848 5.00 34.26 -10.46
CA ALA A 848 3.86 34.04 -9.58
C ALA A 848 2.63 34.87 -9.98
N GLY A 849 1.45 34.28 -9.95
CA GLY A 849 0.19 34.93 -10.36
C GLY A 849 -0.81 33.97 -10.97
N SER A 850 -1.97 34.53 -11.35
CA SER A 850 -3.02 33.80 -12.04
C SER A 850 -3.21 34.35 -13.45
N TYR A 851 -3.29 33.46 -14.42
CA TYR A 851 -3.29 33.78 -15.84
C TYR A 851 -4.48 33.14 -16.55
N VAL A 852 -4.92 33.75 -17.64
CA VAL A 852 -5.94 33.20 -18.53
C VAL A 852 -5.43 33.26 -19.96
N VAL A 853 -5.43 32.13 -20.62
CA VAL A 853 -5.07 31.99 -22.01
C VAL A 853 -6.25 31.46 -22.80
N LYS A 854 -6.47 31.99 -24.00
CA LYS A 854 -7.45 31.49 -24.95
C LYS A 854 -6.77 31.14 -26.26
N LYS A 855 -7.10 30.02 -26.84
CA LYS A 855 -6.56 29.54 -28.11
C LYS A 855 -7.64 28.82 -28.91
N HIS A 856 -7.64 29.04 -30.19
CA HIS A 856 -8.47 28.26 -31.13
C HIS A 856 -7.78 26.90 -31.32
N LEU A 857 -8.45 25.84 -30.93
CA LEU A 857 -8.03 24.46 -31.12
C LEU A 857 -9.20 23.68 -31.76
N PRO A 858 -9.13 23.44 -33.05
CA PRO A 858 -10.22 22.78 -33.82
C PRO A 858 -10.47 21.33 -33.40
#